data_3ddb962a5349591e0bd1df03d47979dc
#
_entry.id   3ddb962a5349591e0bd1df03d47979dc
#
_cell.length_a   1.000
_cell.length_b   1.000
_cell.length_c   1.000
_cell.angle_alpha   90.00
_cell.angle_beta   90.00
_cell.angle_gamma   90.00
#
_symmetry.space_group_name_H-M   'P 1'
#
loop_
_entity.id
_entity.type
_entity.pdbx_description
1 polymer ?
#
loop_
_entity_poly.entity_id
_entity_poly.type
_entity_poly.pdbx_seq_one_letter_code
_entity_poly.pdbx_strand_id
1 'polypeptide(L)'
;MDARSPSRSGSAGSVEADREESSKRLEKTFDPAHFEERWYRTWEEEGRFQPVGPPGSPRFVMVIPPPNVTGRLHIGHAFGRTLEDILARWKRMLGYRVLWVPGTDHAGIATQMVIEKELAKQGIDRRQLGREKFVERVWAWKRDAKDTIQSQIRRLGCSLDWTRERFTLDPDLSLAVRHAFVRLYREGLIYRGRYVVNWCPRCGTAVSDLEVVHRETEASLYRIRYDVSGVPSGAVVATTRPETMLGDTALAIHPDDPRTAKFRGKTATLPIVGRELPVIEDPILVDREFGTGIVKVTPAHDANDFASARRHRLPEVVVIGPDGKMTAEAGEYAGLDRFEARKEIVKRLAAENRLLGTDPHRFSLGHCQRCDTVIEPYLSTQWFVKVGPLAEPAIRAVETGAVRFVPEMWTKTYFEWMRNIHDWCISRQLWWGHRIPAFTCANGHVIVAEEDPEACETCGSKDLEQDPDVLDTWFSSQLWPFSVFGWPKKTQDLEDFYPTDVLVTGYDILFFWVARMIMAGIHFTETVPFSTVNLHGLVRLAGEKMSKTRGNVVDPLVAIEEFGADALRFTYASSATSGPTVTLDRERLAGSRNFATKLWNAARFTLSQLEGKPHARSLEGRALSLPDRWILSRLSTTAADVNRHLATFRFDEAAQALYGFLWHELCDGYLEMVKPVLSGRDGDDDAREIARGVLEHCLVDSLALAHPFMPFLTEEIWEKLTGRPGTLIVSPYPEGDPAWLDPGAERAVERLRALVTRVRNFRGERRVSPTEPVALSVEASPEEVEEIRSLEPLLRHLARLAEFRFGPPTDGAQKDIVSGVAVGLALPAGKAATDRESVARRLSQVEGEIGELSAKLQNPAFLERAPGDVVEKTRRRLRELEERRAALGTAASE
;
A
#
# COMPACT_ATOMS: atom_id res chain seq x y z
N MET A 1 -1.06 48.12 -70.12
CA MET A 1 -2.31 47.32 -70.24
C MET A 1 -2.40 46.53 -68.96
N ASP A 2 -3.38 46.90 -68.20
CA ASP A 2 -3.69 46.42 -66.85
C ASP A 2 -4.17 44.95 -66.85
N ALA A 3 -3.75 44.22 -65.81
CA ALA A 3 -4.50 43.06 -65.35
C ALA A 3 -4.40 43.01 -63.80
N ARG A 4 -5.47 43.51 -63.16
CA ARG A 4 -5.72 43.48 -61.74
C ARG A 4 -6.07 42.04 -61.30
N SER A 5 -5.36 41.50 -60.30
CA SER A 5 -5.75 40.33 -59.52
C SER A 5 -6.66 40.75 -58.33
N PRO A 6 -7.71 40.02 -57.98
CA PRO A 6 -8.59 40.38 -56.83
C PRO A 6 -7.97 39.94 -55.52
N SER A 7 -7.94 40.81 -54.56
CA SER A 7 -7.61 40.58 -53.16
C SER A 7 -8.54 39.55 -52.50
N ARG A 8 -8.03 38.41 -52.05
CA ARG A 8 -8.70 37.54 -51.07
C ARG A 8 -8.25 37.99 -49.68
N SER A 9 -8.99 38.85 -49.02
CA SER A 9 -8.94 39.16 -47.63
C SER A 9 -10.29 38.72 -47.01
N GLY A 10 -10.39 37.53 -46.41
CA GLY A 10 -11.63 37.11 -45.78
C GLY A 10 -11.65 35.68 -45.22
N SER A 11 -10.51 35.08 -44.84
CA SER A 11 -10.57 33.69 -44.30
C SER A 11 -9.63 33.38 -43.12
N ALA A 12 -8.78 34.29 -42.73
CA ALA A 12 -7.85 34.03 -41.61
C ALA A 12 -8.53 34.25 -40.23
N GLY A 13 -9.37 35.27 -40.11
CA GLY A 13 -10.07 35.57 -38.84
C GLY A 13 -11.16 34.57 -38.44
N SER A 14 -11.84 33.89 -39.42
CA SER A 14 -12.83 32.89 -39.10
C SER A 14 -12.23 31.56 -38.68
N VAL A 15 -11.06 31.20 -39.23
CA VAL A 15 -10.33 29.95 -38.89
C VAL A 15 -9.67 30.05 -37.53
N GLU A 16 -9.18 31.26 -37.12
CA GLU A 16 -8.67 31.49 -35.76
C GLU A 16 -9.78 31.54 -34.72
N ALA A 17 -10.91 32.21 -35.01
CA ALA A 17 -12.10 32.24 -34.14
C ALA A 17 -12.71 30.81 -33.98
N ASP A 18 -12.81 30.02 -35.05
CA ASP A 18 -13.26 28.64 -35.00
C ASP A 18 -12.30 27.71 -34.25
N ARG A 19 -10.96 27.98 -34.31
CA ARG A 19 -9.96 27.28 -33.50
C ARG A 19 -10.02 27.67 -32.02
N GLU A 20 -10.20 28.96 -31.68
CA GLU A 20 -10.38 29.40 -30.30
C GLU A 20 -11.71 28.89 -29.71
N GLU A 21 -12.80 28.86 -30.48
CA GLU A 21 -14.10 28.33 -30.05
C GLU A 21 -14.07 26.80 -29.89
N SER A 22 -13.38 26.09 -30.78
CA SER A 22 -13.14 24.65 -30.68
C SER A 22 -12.24 24.28 -29.47
N SER A 23 -11.30 25.16 -29.09
CA SER A 23 -10.42 24.92 -27.94
C SER A 23 -11.14 24.99 -26.59
N LYS A 24 -12.35 25.62 -26.53
CA LYS A 24 -13.15 25.77 -25.30
C LYS A 24 -14.12 24.62 -25.05
N ARG A 25 -14.28 23.69 -25.98
CA ARG A 25 -15.21 22.56 -25.84
C ARG A 25 -14.49 21.27 -25.48
N LEU A 26 -15.09 20.47 -24.56
CA LEU A 26 -14.63 19.13 -24.28
C LEU A 26 -14.92 18.21 -25.47
N GLU A 27 -13.97 17.37 -25.83
CA GLU A 27 -14.12 16.36 -26.87
C GLU A 27 -15.26 15.37 -26.55
N LYS A 28 -15.84 14.75 -27.59
CA LYS A 28 -16.92 13.80 -27.44
C LYS A 28 -16.46 12.55 -26.68
N THR A 29 -15.25 12.11 -26.94
CA THR A 29 -14.67 10.91 -26.32
C THR A 29 -13.71 11.32 -25.22
N PHE A 30 -13.80 10.69 -24.08
CA PHE A 30 -12.83 10.85 -22.99
C PHE A 30 -11.58 10.04 -23.31
N ASP A 31 -10.45 10.72 -23.57
CA ASP A 31 -9.14 10.12 -23.76
C ASP A 31 -8.09 10.85 -22.93
N PRO A 32 -7.64 10.28 -21.79
CA PRO A 32 -6.67 10.90 -20.88
C PRO A 32 -5.30 11.07 -21.50
N ALA A 33 -4.91 10.25 -22.48
CA ALA A 33 -3.61 10.34 -23.13
C ALA A 33 -3.37 11.71 -23.81
N HIS A 34 -4.46 12.41 -24.21
CA HIS A 34 -4.36 13.72 -24.86
C HIS A 34 -3.95 14.87 -23.94
N PHE A 35 -4.13 14.73 -22.60
CA PHE A 35 -3.92 15.87 -21.69
C PHE A 35 -3.07 15.55 -20.46
N GLU A 36 -2.87 14.29 -20.04
CA GLU A 36 -2.16 13.94 -18.81
C GLU A 36 -0.72 14.50 -18.80
N GLU A 37 0.06 14.28 -19.86
CA GLU A 37 1.45 14.77 -19.93
C GLU A 37 1.52 16.30 -20.02
N ARG A 38 0.58 16.92 -20.73
CA ARG A 38 0.50 18.38 -20.86
C ARG A 38 0.26 19.00 -19.48
N TRP A 39 -0.72 18.53 -18.73
CA TRP A 39 -1.04 19.09 -17.40
C TRP A 39 0.10 18.91 -16.42
N TYR A 40 0.71 17.72 -16.38
CA TYR A 40 1.84 17.50 -15.47
C TYR A 40 2.98 18.48 -15.74
N ARG A 41 3.34 18.67 -17.01
CA ARG A 41 4.38 19.63 -17.42
C ARG A 41 4.00 21.05 -17.04
N THR A 42 2.79 21.47 -17.30
CA THR A 42 2.29 22.81 -16.94
C THR A 42 2.43 23.06 -15.43
N TRP A 43 1.98 22.14 -14.58
CA TRP A 43 2.10 22.32 -13.13
C TRP A 43 3.56 22.38 -12.67
N GLU A 44 4.45 21.56 -13.23
CA GLU A 44 5.86 21.52 -12.89
C GLU A 44 6.56 22.82 -13.33
N GLU A 45 6.36 23.27 -14.57
CA GLU A 45 6.93 24.51 -15.13
C GLU A 45 6.44 25.78 -14.41
N GLU A 46 5.16 25.80 -13.99
CA GLU A 46 4.59 26.91 -13.21
C GLU A 46 4.96 26.85 -11.71
N GLY A 47 5.73 25.86 -11.25
CA GLY A 47 6.15 25.73 -9.86
C GLY A 47 5.00 25.40 -8.90
N ARG A 48 3.90 24.78 -9.36
CA ARG A 48 2.72 24.51 -8.55
C ARG A 48 2.93 23.47 -7.45
N PHE A 49 4.05 22.76 -7.49
CA PHE A 49 4.43 21.77 -6.50
C PHE A 49 5.31 22.32 -5.38
N GLN A 50 5.81 23.55 -5.52
CA GLN A 50 6.63 24.20 -4.52
C GLN A 50 5.80 24.68 -3.32
N PRO A 51 6.43 24.82 -2.12
CA PRO A 51 5.74 25.22 -0.88
C PRO A 51 5.43 26.72 -0.85
N VAL A 52 4.69 27.21 -1.85
CA VAL A 52 4.31 28.61 -2.01
C VAL A 52 2.96 28.87 -1.35
N GLY A 53 2.81 29.99 -0.69
CA GLY A 53 1.55 30.42 -0.09
C GLY A 53 1.65 31.82 0.49
N PRO A 54 0.51 32.47 0.84
CA PRO A 54 0.52 33.77 1.51
C PRO A 54 1.36 33.75 2.79
N PRO A 55 1.94 34.90 3.20
CA PRO A 55 2.62 34.98 4.49
C PRO A 55 1.71 34.56 5.64
N GLY A 56 2.22 33.70 6.53
CA GLY A 56 1.45 33.18 7.67
C GLY A 56 0.59 31.94 7.36
N SER A 57 0.55 31.45 6.13
CA SER A 57 -0.11 30.17 5.82
C SER A 57 0.51 29.02 6.61
N PRO A 58 -0.31 28.08 7.15
CA PRO A 58 0.20 26.91 7.81
C PRO A 58 1.00 26.05 6.84
N ARG A 59 1.98 25.31 7.35
CA ARG A 59 2.77 24.36 6.56
C ARG A 59 2.18 22.96 6.64
N PHE A 60 2.43 22.16 5.60
CA PHE A 60 2.22 20.73 5.59
C PHE A 60 3.37 20.06 4.86
N VAL A 61 4.14 19.25 5.58
CA VAL A 61 5.41 18.71 5.09
C VAL A 61 5.39 17.19 5.15
N MET A 62 5.74 16.57 4.03
CA MET A 62 5.95 15.12 3.91
C MET A 62 7.28 14.83 3.21
N VAL A 63 7.88 13.71 3.54
CA VAL A 63 8.99 13.12 2.80
C VAL A 63 8.55 11.82 2.16
N ILE A 64 8.95 11.59 0.91
CA ILE A 64 8.64 10.32 0.23
C ILE A 64 9.39 9.17 0.93
N PRO A 65 8.81 7.98 1.15
CA PRO A 65 9.60 6.77 1.32
C PRO A 65 10.45 6.57 0.07
N PRO A 66 11.76 6.81 0.13
CA PRO A 66 12.58 6.90 -1.07
C PRO A 66 12.67 5.52 -1.75
N PRO A 67 12.20 5.38 -3.00
CA PRO A 67 12.27 4.10 -3.67
C PRO A 67 13.71 3.68 -3.95
N ASN A 68 13.96 2.38 -3.81
CA ASN A 68 15.25 1.75 -4.07
C ASN A 68 15.61 1.82 -5.57
N VAL A 69 16.84 2.23 -5.90
CA VAL A 69 17.34 2.28 -7.30
C VAL A 69 17.63 0.88 -7.88
N THR A 70 16.74 -0.07 -7.62
CA THR A 70 16.83 -1.46 -8.08
C THR A 70 16.09 -1.72 -9.39
N GLY A 71 15.60 -0.67 -10.06
CA GLY A 71 14.84 -0.69 -11.30
C GLY A 71 13.48 0.01 -11.17
N ARG A 72 12.50 -0.44 -11.97
CA ARG A 72 11.17 0.17 -12.05
C ARG A 72 10.36 0.05 -10.77
N LEU A 73 9.47 1.02 -10.54
CA LEU A 73 8.41 0.91 -9.54
C LEU A 73 7.39 -0.16 -9.94
N HIS A 74 6.72 -0.71 -8.96
CA HIS A 74 5.56 -1.59 -9.16
C HIS A 74 4.29 -0.92 -8.60
N ILE A 75 3.13 -1.48 -8.94
CA ILE A 75 1.82 -0.93 -8.55
C ILE A 75 1.66 -0.75 -7.02
N GLY A 76 2.38 -1.52 -6.20
CA GLY A 76 2.38 -1.31 -4.74
C GLY A 76 3.07 0.00 -4.32
N HIS A 77 4.13 0.43 -5.03
CA HIS A 77 4.71 1.76 -4.80
C HIS A 77 3.75 2.86 -5.26
N ALA A 78 3.13 2.70 -6.43
CA ALA A 78 2.18 3.67 -6.96
C ALA A 78 0.97 3.88 -6.04
N PHE A 79 0.55 2.82 -5.32
CA PHE A 79 -0.49 2.91 -4.29
C PHE A 79 -0.12 3.91 -3.19
N GLY A 80 1.01 3.72 -2.50
CA GLY A 80 1.46 4.64 -1.45
C GLY A 80 1.64 6.07 -1.97
N ARG A 81 2.25 6.23 -3.17
CA ARG A 81 2.44 7.56 -3.81
C ARG A 81 1.12 8.27 -4.05
N THR A 82 0.07 7.53 -4.46
CA THR A 82 -1.25 8.10 -4.66
C THR A 82 -1.87 8.63 -3.36
N LEU A 83 -1.76 7.88 -2.27
CA LEU A 83 -2.29 8.31 -0.97
C LEU A 83 -1.59 9.58 -0.45
N GLU A 84 -0.26 9.65 -0.61
CA GLU A 84 0.52 10.84 -0.27
C GLU A 84 0.11 12.04 -1.13
N ASP A 85 -0.07 11.85 -2.43
CA ASP A 85 -0.44 12.93 -3.34
C ASP A 85 -1.86 13.47 -3.07
N ILE A 86 -2.79 12.58 -2.70
CA ILE A 86 -4.15 13.00 -2.28
C ILE A 86 -4.05 13.97 -1.09
N LEU A 87 -3.24 13.65 -0.08
CA LEU A 87 -3.03 14.54 1.07
C LEU A 87 -2.35 15.85 0.67
N ALA A 88 -1.32 15.77 -0.19
CA ALA A 88 -0.59 16.95 -0.66
C ALA A 88 -1.51 17.92 -1.43
N ARG A 89 -2.32 17.41 -2.37
CA ARG A 89 -3.27 18.23 -3.13
C ARG A 89 -4.38 18.79 -2.26
N TRP A 90 -4.98 17.97 -1.42
CA TRP A 90 -6.01 18.39 -0.48
C TRP A 90 -5.51 19.52 0.43
N LYS A 91 -4.34 19.36 1.05
CA LYS A 91 -3.77 20.40 1.92
C LYS A 91 -3.39 21.66 1.16
N ARG A 92 -2.88 21.55 -0.07
CA ARG A 92 -2.56 22.71 -0.93
C ARG A 92 -3.81 23.52 -1.24
N MET A 93 -4.91 22.84 -1.59
CA MET A 93 -6.20 23.49 -1.85
C MET A 93 -6.85 24.08 -0.58
N LEU A 94 -6.52 23.57 0.61
CA LEU A 94 -6.88 24.17 1.91
C LEU A 94 -5.99 25.38 2.28
N GLY A 95 -5.09 25.80 1.39
CA GLY A 95 -4.26 26.98 1.59
C GLY A 95 -2.97 26.77 2.40
N TYR A 96 -2.57 25.51 2.63
CA TYR A 96 -1.29 25.19 3.27
C TYR A 96 -0.12 25.42 2.30
N ARG A 97 1.05 25.83 2.83
CA ARG A 97 2.33 25.71 2.14
C ARG A 97 2.76 24.25 2.19
N VAL A 98 2.50 23.52 1.10
CA VAL A 98 2.74 22.07 1.04
C VAL A 98 4.13 21.81 0.47
N LEU A 99 4.96 21.08 1.21
CA LEU A 99 6.21 20.52 0.74
C LEU A 99 6.16 19.00 0.79
N TRP A 100 6.28 18.35 -0.35
CA TRP A 100 6.47 16.90 -0.44
C TRP A 100 7.80 16.63 -1.15
N VAL A 101 8.81 16.19 -0.36
CA VAL A 101 10.20 16.05 -0.81
C VAL A 101 10.38 14.74 -1.57
N PRO A 102 10.81 14.77 -2.85
CA PRO A 102 11.17 13.58 -3.61
C PRO A 102 12.56 13.07 -3.26
N GLY A 103 12.79 11.78 -3.53
CA GLY A 103 14.12 11.20 -3.48
C GLY A 103 14.17 9.71 -3.76
N THR A 104 15.39 9.17 -3.76
CA THR A 104 15.66 7.75 -4.01
C THR A 104 16.68 7.22 -3.02
N ASP A 105 16.60 5.91 -2.72
CA ASP A 105 17.52 5.22 -1.83
C ASP A 105 18.52 4.39 -2.62
N HIS A 106 19.79 4.39 -2.16
CA HIS A 106 20.86 3.63 -2.77
C HIS A 106 20.71 2.11 -2.60
N ALA A 107 19.98 1.65 -1.56
CA ALA A 107 19.62 0.25 -1.32
C ALA A 107 20.79 -0.73 -1.43
N GLY A 108 21.79 -0.58 -0.58
CA GLY A 108 23.09 -1.26 -0.62
C GLY A 108 23.08 -2.69 -1.16
N ILE A 109 22.56 -3.66 -0.38
CA ILE A 109 22.51 -5.08 -0.79
C ILE A 109 21.71 -5.29 -2.07
N ALA A 110 20.53 -4.67 -2.15
CA ALA A 110 19.61 -4.95 -3.24
C ALA A 110 20.14 -4.44 -4.59
N THR A 111 20.69 -3.23 -4.64
CA THR A 111 21.27 -2.65 -5.85
C THR A 111 22.53 -3.38 -6.27
N GLN A 112 23.42 -3.70 -5.31
CA GLN A 112 24.62 -4.48 -5.59
C GLN A 112 24.27 -5.83 -6.23
N MET A 113 23.28 -6.56 -5.70
CA MET A 113 22.83 -7.85 -6.26
C MET A 113 22.27 -7.72 -7.68
N VAL A 114 21.58 -6.62 -8.00
CA VAL A 114 21.09 -6.39 -9.37
C VAL A 114 22.26 -6.30 -10.33
N ILE A 115 23.29 -5.51 -9.97
CA ILE A 115 24.49 -5.36 -10.82
C ILE A 115 25.30 -6.65 -10.91
N GLU A 116 25.46 -7.40 -9.81
CA GLU A 116 26.11 -8.71 -9.83
C GLU A 116 25.41 -9.69 -10.78
N LYS A 117 24.06 -9.70 -10.79
CA LYS A 117 23.27 -10.52 -11.73
C LYS A 117 23.49 -10.10 -13.19
N GLU A 118 23.56 -8.79 -13.46
CA GLU A 118 23.82 -8.29 -14.80
C GLU A 118 25.25 -8.62 -15.27
N LEU A 119 26.25 -8.50 -14.40
CA LEU A 119 27.63 -8.91 -14.68
C LEU A 119 27.74 -10.43 -14.91
N ALA A 120 27.04 -11.23 -14.10
CA ALA A 120 27.03 -12.68 -14.24
C ALA A 120 26.47 -13.16 -15.60
N LYS A 121 25.46 -12.46 -16.16
CA LYS A 121 24.98 -12.72 -17.54
C LYS A 121 26.09 -12.51 -18.61
N GLN A 122 27.06 -11.66 -18.31
CA GLN A 122 28.22 -11.37 -19.16
C GLN A 122 29.42 -12.27 -18.81
N GLY A 123 29.27 -13.19 -17.84
CA GLY A 123 30.35 -14.06 -17.38
C GLY A 123 31.40 -13.36 -16.50
N ILE A 124 31.06 -12.19 -15.93
CA ILE A 124 31.98 -11.36 -15.15
C ILE A 124 31.64 -11.50 -13.66
N ASP A 125 32.62 -11.88 -12.83
CA ASP A 125 32.53 -11.77 -11.37
C ASP A 125 32.98 -10.37 -10.91
N ARG A 126 32.30 -9.79 -9.89
CA ARG A 126 32.65 -8.46 -9.36
C ARG A 126 34.11 -8.38 -8.89
N ARG A 127 34.66 -9.48 -8.33
CA ARG A 127 36.03 -9.53 -7.85
C ARG A 127 37.05 -9.37 -8.95
N GLN A 128 36.74 -9.86 -10.17
CA GLN A 128 37.57 -9.65 -11.35
C GLN A 128 37.55 -8.20 -11.82
N LEU A 129 36.42 -7.52 -11.64
CA LEU A 129 36.26 -6.12 -12.03
C LEU A 129 36.98 -5.15 -11.06
N GLY A 130 37.02 -5.47 -9.79
CA GLY A 130 37.54 -4.62 -8.71
C GLY A 130 36.48 -3.61 -8.22
N ARG A 131 36.71 -3.09 -6.98
CA ARG A 131 35.72 -2.22 -6.29
C ARG A 131 35.39 -0.96 -7.07
N GLU A 132 36.41 -0.25 -7.54
CA GLU A 132 36.22 1.06 -8.21
C GLU A 132 35.34 0.92 -9.45
N LYS A 133 35.70 0.04 -10.38
CA LYS A 133 34.97 -0.19 -11.62
C LYS A 133 33.57 -0.76 -11.36
N PHE A 134 33.42 -1.55 -10.31
CA PHE A 134 32.12 -2.04 -9.89
C PHE A 134 31.22 -0.89 -9.43
N VAL A 135 31.72 -0.01 -8.57
CA VAL A 135 30.99 1.18 -8.06
C VAL A 135 30.63 2.13 -9.20
N GLU A 136 31.52 2.34 -10.17
CA GLU A 136 31.22 3.13 -11.39
C GLU A 136 30.03 2.53 -12.18
N ARG A 137 29.96 1.22 -12.30
CA ARG A 137 28.84 0.52 -12.93
C ARG A 137 27.53 0.74 -12.17
N VAL A 138 27.58 0.72 -10.83
CA VAL A 138 26.40 0.97 -10.00
C VAL A 138 25.94 2.42 -10.15
N TRP A 139 26.85 3.39 -10.24
CA TRP A 139 26.50 4.80 -10.49
C TRP A 139 25.83 4.99 -11.88
N ALA A 140 26.32 4.30 -12.91
CA ALA A 140 25.66 4.31 -14.23
C ALA A 140 24.25 3.74 -14.16
N TRP A 141 24.06 2.58 -13.54
CA TRP A 141 22.76 1.97 -13.31
C TRP A 141 21.81 2.89 -12.52
N LYS A 142 22.31 3.54 -11.47
CA LYS A 142 21.54 4.47 -10.65
C LYS A 142 20.92 5.59 -11.49
N ARG A 143 21.64 6.15 -12.45
CA ARG A 143 21.10 7.21 -13.33
C ARG A 143 19.89 6.71 -14.10
N ASP A 144 20.01 5.58 -14.77
CA ASP A 144 18.94 5.00 -15.58
C ASP A 144 17.72 4.59 -14.74
N ALA A 145 17.97 3.97 -13.58
CA ALA A 145 16.91 3.57 -12.65
C ALA A 145 16.18 4.77 -12.06
N LYS A 146 16.90 5.83 -11.68
CA LYS A 146 16.34 7.09 -11.18
C LYS A 146 15.41 7.73 -12.22
N ASP A 147 15.86 7.89 -13.45
CA ASP A 147 15.10 8.54 -14.53
C ASP A 147 13.80 7.75 -14.81
N THR A 148 13.88 6.43 -14.80
CA THR A 148 12.71 5.55 -14.93
C THR A 148 11.72 5.76 -13.78
N ILE A 149 12.19 5.74 -12.53
CA ILE A 149 11.37 5.94 -11.33
C ILE A 149 10.68 7.30 -11.37
N GLN A 150 11.41 8.35 -11.69
CA GLN A 150 10.88 9.71 -11.78
C GLN A 150 9.82 9.84 -12.88
N SER A 151 10.05 9.23 -14.04
CA SER A 151 9.06 9.18 -15.13
C SER A 151 7.77 8.49 -14.68
N GLN A 152 7.87 7.33 -14.00
CA GLN A 152 6.70 6.62 -13.48
C GLN A 152 5.91 7.47 -12.46
N ILE A 153 6.59 8.20 -11.57
CA ILE A 153 5.97 9.07 -10.56
C ILE A 153 5.28 10.26 -11.23
N ARG A 154 5.91 10.88 -12.24
CA ARG A 154 5.30 11.96 -13.03
C ARG A 154 4.07 11.50 -13.79
N ARG A 155 4.13 10.35 -14.44
CA ARG A 155 3.00 9.77 -15.16
C ARG A 155 1.83 9.42 -14.23
N LEU A 156 2.11 9.10 -12.96
CA LEU A 156 1.08 8.91 -11.93
C LEU A 156 0.44 10.22 -11.46
N GLY A 157 1.02 11.36 -11.77
CA GLY A 157 0.51 12.70 -11.42
C GLY A 157 0.90 13.17 -10.02
N CYS A 158 1.96 12.65 -9.43
CA CYS A 158 2.38 13.01 -8.07
C CYS A 158 3.00 14.41 -8.00
N SER A 159 2.52 15.25 -7.08
CA SER A 159 2.84 16.67 -6.95
C SER A 159 4.06 16.94 -6.03
N LEU A 160 5.16 16.25 -6.29
CA LEU A 160 6.44 16.38 -5.58
C LEU A 160 7.22 17.65 -6.01
N ASP A 161 7.89 18.28 -5.07
CA ASP A 161 8.80 19.41 -5.38
C ASP A 161 10.15 18.90 -5.93
N TRP A 162 10.22 18.70 -7.24
CA TRP A 162 11.41 18.18 -7.92
C TRP A 162 12.65 19.09 -7.80
N THR A 163 12.50 20.33 -7.38
CA THR A 163 13.64 21.23 -7.14
C THR A 163 14.44 20.84 -5.89
N ARG A 164 13.82 20.04 -5.00
CA ARG A 164 14.40 19.52 -3.75
C ARG A 164 14.64 18.01 -3.78
N GLU A 165 14.79 17.42 -4.96
CA GLU A 165 15.09 16.00 -5.07
C GLU A 165 16.41 15.63 -4.38
N ARG A 166 16.42 14.50 -3.65
CA ARG A 166 17.58 13.99 -2.90
C ARG A 166 17.86 12.52 -3.22
N PHE A 167 19.12 12.15 -3.11
CA PHE A 167 19.57 10.77 -3.16
C PHE A 167 20.39 10.45 -1.89
N THR A 168 20.16 9.30 -1.27
CA THR A 168 20.79 8.97 0.01
C THR A 168 22.34 8.98 0.01
N LEU A 169 22.99 8.87 -1.15
CA LEU A 169 24.47 9.03 -1.30
C LEU A 169 24.88 10.43 -1.83
N ASP A 170 24.00 11.42 -1.82
CA ASP A 170 24.43 12.79 -2.11
C ASP A 170 25.46 13.27 -1.08
N PRO A 171 26.38 14.16 -1.45
CA PRO A 171 27.48 14.56 -0.55
C PRO A 171 27.05 15.10 0.80
N ASP A 172 25.99 15.91 0.85
CA ASP A 172 25.45 16.49 2.08
C ASP A 172 24.73 15.42 2.95
N LEU A 173 24.02 14.48 2.35
CA LEU A 173 23.44 13.34 3.07
C LEU A 173 24.52 12.36 3.56
N SER A 174 25.58 12.17 2.79
CA SER A 174 26.74 11.38 3.21
C SER A 174 27.47 12.00 4.41
N LEU A 175 27.58 13.32 4.45
CA LEU A 175 28.09 14.06 5.61
C LEU A 175 27.19 13.83 6.83
N ALA A 176 25.87 13.89 6.67
CA ALA A 176 24.92 13.63 7.75
C ALA A 176 25.10 12.21 8.33
N VAL A 177 25.32 11.22 7.47
CA VAL A 177 25.56 9.82 7.87
C VAL A 177 26.88 9.69 8.67
N ARG A 178 27.96 10.33 8.20
CA ARG A 178 29.24 10.34 8.91
C ARG A 178 29.12 11.03 10.27
N HIS A 179 28.45 12.20 10.32
CA HIS A 179 28.19 12.92 11.57
C HIS A 179 27.41 12.07 12.57
N ALA A 180 26.33 11.42 12.14
CA ALA A 180 25.54 10.55 13.00
C ALA A 180 26.36 9.38 13.56
N PHE A 181 27.18 8.72 12.72
CA PHE A 181 28.03 7.62 13.16
C PHE A 181 29.05 8.09 14.20
N VAL A 182 29.78 9.18 13.91
CA VAL A 182 30.83 9.73 14.79
C VAL A 182 30.24 10.18 16.13
N ARG A 183 29.09 10.83 16.13
CA ARG A 183 28.39 11.27 17.32
C ARG A 183 28.00 10.08 18.21
N LEU A 184 27.31 9.09 17.64
CA LEU A 184 26.92 7.86 18.38
C LEU A 184 28.15 7.09 18.91
N TYR A 185 29.25 7.05 18.15
CA TYR A 185 30.50 6.43 18.61
C TYR A 185 31.10 7.18 19.82
N ARG A 186 31.16 8.52 19.76
CA ARG A 186 31.66 9.35 20.88
C ARG A 186 30.79 9.23 22.13
N GLU A 187 29.49 9.03 21.97
CA GLU A 187 28.53 8.78 23.02
C GLU A 187 28.60 7.32 23.58
N GLY A 188 29.40 6.46 22.98
CA GLY A 188 29.55 5.04 23.38
C GLY A 188 28.34 4.18 22.98
N LEU A 189 27.50 4.67 22.09
CA LEU A 189 26.35 3.96 21.52
C LEU A 189 26.71 3.14 20.29
N ILE A 190 27.77 3.47 19.56
CA ILE A 190 28.36 2.61 18.54
C ILE A 190 29.62 1.94 19.12
N TYR A 191 29.74 0.64 18.88
CA TYR A 191 30.88 -0.13 19.28
C TYR A 191 31.21 -1.21 18.25
N ARG A 192 32.49 -1.67 18.26
CA ARG A 192 32.94 -2.80 17.45
C ARG A 192 33.07 -4.02 18.35
N GLY A 193 32.41 -5.12 17.96
CA GLY A 193 32.39 -6.33 18.77
C GLY A 193 32.38 -7.61 17.94
N ARG A 194 32.84 -8.70 18.53
CA ARG A 194 32.78 -10.02 17.93
C ARG A 194 31.58 -10.78 18.48
N TYR A 195 30.65 -11.10 17.58
CA TYR A 195 29.42 -11.79 17.89
C TYR A 195 29.03 -12.77 16.78
N VAL A 196 28.16 -13.72 17.11
CA VAL A 196 27.49 -14.56 16.12
C VAL A 196 26.39 -13.72 15.47
N VAL A 197 26.52 -13.48 14.16
CA VAL A 197 25.58 -12.69 13.34
C VAL A 197 24.89 -13.57 12.31
N ASN A 198 23.75 -13.13 11.82
CA ASN A 198 23.12 -13.74 10.67
C ASN A 198 23.96 -13.43 9.41
N TRP A 199 24.56 -14.45 8.84
CA TRP A 199 25.42 -14.32 7.68
C TRP A 199 24.79 -14.98 6.45
N CYS A 200 24.75 -14.28 5.34
CA CYS A 200 24.36 -14.87 4.06
C CYS A 200 25.59 -15.30 3.25
N PRO A 201 25.88 -16.61 3.08
CA PRO A 201 27.07 -17.07 2.37
C PRO A 201 27.09 -16.67 0.89
N ARG A 202 25.92 -16.55 0.27
CA ARG A 202 25.78 -16.15 -1.15
C ARG A 202 25.99 -14.66 -1.34
N CYS A 203 25.41 -13.82 -0.48
CA CYS A 203 25.59 -12.37 -0.53
C CYS A 203 26.97 -11.96 0.01
N GLY A 204 27.62 -12.83 0.82
CA GLY A 204 28.91 -12.60 1.43
C GLY A 204 28.89 -11.47 2.46
N THR A 205 27.79 -11.32 3.21
CA THR A 205 27.62 -10.22 4.17
C THR A 205 26.71 -10.61 5.32
N ALA A 206 26.89 -9.93 6.47
CA ALA A 206 25.93 -9.95 7.55
C ALA A 206 24.60 -9.34 7.11
N VAL A 207 23.50 -9.86 7.65
CA VAL A 207 22.13 -9.35 7.48
C VAL A 207 21.50 -9.15 8.85
N SER A 208 20.58 -8.20 8.97
CA SER A 208 19.85 -7.97 10.22
C SER A 208 18.79 -9.05 10.45
N ASP A 209 18.32 -9.21 11.71
CA ASP A 209 17.28 -10.19 12.06
C ASP A 209 16.02 -9.99 11.25
N LEU A 210 15.64 -8.73 10.97
CA LEU A 210 14.49 -8.37 10.16
C LEU A 210 14.62 -8.78 8.67
N GLU A 211 15.86 -8.99 8.17
CA GLU A 211 16.13 -9.45 6.79
C GLU A 211 16.19 -10.98 6.68
N VAL A 212 15.91 -11.71 7.78
CA VAL A 212 15.82 -13.16 7.81
C VAL A 212 14.38 -13.60 7.73
N VAL A 213 14.02 -14.34 6.69
CA VAL A 213 12.69 -14.92 6.51
C VAL A 213 12.69 -16.34 7.05
N HIS A 214 11.92 -16.56 8.09
CA HIS A 214 11.77 -17.86 8.70
C HIS A 214 10.75 -18.72 7.95
N ARG A 215 11.13 -19.98 7.64
CA ARG A 215 10.24 -20.95 6.98
C ARG A 215 10.22 -22.26 7.76
N GLU A 216 9.05 -22.81 7.96
CA GLU A 216 8.92 -24.17 8.47
C GLU A 216 9.55 -25.16 7.49
N THR A 217 10.49 -25.96 7.99
CA THR A 217 11.23 -26.93 7.19
C THR A 217 11.23 -28.25 7.91
N GLU A 218 11.00 -29.32 7.17
CA GLU A 218 11.17 -30.68 7.66
C GLU A 218 12.64 -31.05 7.61
N ALA A 219 13.19 -31.46 8.73
CA ALA A 219 14.56 -31.88 8.87
C ALA A 219 14.67 -33.12 9.76
N SER A 220 15.89 -33.55 10.00
CA SER A 220 16.19 -34.67 10.86
C SER A 220 16.89 -34.19 12.12
N LEU A 221 16.49 -34.72 13.26
CA LEU A 221 17.15 -34.57 14.54
C LEU A 221 18.04 -35.79 14.77
N TYR A 222 19.35 -35.62 14.72
CA TYR A 222 20.33 -36.67 14.83
C TYR A 222 20.73 -36.89 16.28
N ARG A 223 20.57 -38.11 16.81
CA ARG A 223 21.03 -38.51 18.15
C ARG A 223 22.41 -39.08 18.08
N ILE A 224 23.38 -38.35 18.64
CA ILE A 224 24.81 -38.64 18.54
C ILE A 224 25.37 -38.95 19.92
N ARG A 225 26.14 -40.05 20.03
CA ARG A 225 26.81 -40.44 21.26
C ARG A 225 28.21 -39.86 21.34
N TYR A 226 28.50 -39.22 22.45
CA TYR A 226 29.85 -38.77 22.87
C TYR A 226 30.34 -39.68 23.99
N ASP A 227 31.59 -40.12 23.90
CA ASP A 227 32.20 -40.88 24.99
C ASP A 227 32.52 -39.93 26.16
N VAL A 228 32.25 -40.33 27.38
CA VAL A 228 32.47 -39.52 28.57
C VAL A 228 33.30 -40.31 29.58
N SER A 229 34.33 -39.67 30.13
CA SER A 229 35.23 -40.29 31.06
C SER A 229 34.54 -40.85 32.31
N GLY A 230 34.66 -42.17 32.55
CA GLY A 230 34.04 -42.87 33.67
C GLY A 230 32.50 -43.04 33.51
N VAL A 231 31.93 -42.87 32.31
CA VAL A 231 30.51 -43.12 32.02
C VAL A 231 30.39 -43.98 30.76
N PRO A 232 30.37 -45.33 30.90
CA PRO A 232 30.41 -46.24 29.75
C PRO A 232 29.25 -46.06 28.74
N SER A 233 28.08 -45.56 29.17
CA SER A 233 26.94 -45.28 28.28
C SER A 233 27.20 -44.07 27.38
N GLY A 234 28.20 -43.27 27.68
CA GLY A 234 28.42 -42.00 27.03
C GLY A 234 27.30 -40.96 27.28
N ALA A 235 27.42 -39.81 26.67
CA ALA A 235 26.40 -38.74 26.60
C ALA A 235 25.74 -38.74 25.22
N VAL A 236 24.44 -38.56 25.18
CA VAL A 236 23.67 -38.48 23.92
C VAL A 236 23.19 -37.06 23.72
N VAL A 237 23.62 -36.43 22.64
CA VAL A 237 23.11 -35.13 22.21
C VAL A 237 22.16 -35.30 21.02
N ALA A 238 21.22 -34.37 20.85
CA ALA A 238 20.36 -34.33 19.69
C ALA A 238 20.60 -33.01 18.96
N THR A 239 20.84 -33.06 17.65
CA THR A 239 21.12 -31.87 16.83
C THR A 239 20.51 -31.97 15.44
N THR A 240 20.05 -30.85 14.90
CA THR A 240 19.65 -30.70 13.47
C THR A 240 20.85 -30.38 12.58
N ARG A 241 22.02 -30.04 13.17
CA ARG A 241 23.22 -29.53 12.48
C ARG A 241 24.45 -30.32 12.85
N PRO A 242 24.57 -31.60 12.45
CA PRO A 242 25.74 -32.41 12.78
C PRO A 242 27.06 -31.87 12.20
N GLU A 243 27.03 -31.08 11.12
CA GLU A 243 28.25 -30.45 10.55
C GLU A 243 28.91 -29.45 11.48
N THR A 244 28.14 -28.81 12.37
CA THR A 244 28.71 -27.83 13.32
C THR A 244 29.39 -28.52 14.52
N MET A 245 29.09 -29.82 14.79
CA MET A 245 29.67 -30.54 15.92
C MET A 245 31.20 -30.55 15.92
N LEU A 246 31.83 -30.49 14.74
CA LEU A 246 33.30 -30.46 14.65
C LEU A 246 33.89 -29.23 15.35
N GLY A 247 33.09 -28.19 15.60
CA GLY A 247 33.44 -26.99 16.36
C GLY A 247 32.98 -26.99 17.81
N ASP A 248 32.50 -28.12 18.34
CA ASP A 248 32.09 -28.19 19.75
C ASP A 248 33.21 -27.95 20.70
N THR A 249 32.97 -27.20 21.77
CA THR A 249 33.95 -26.83 22.80
C THR A 249 33.50 -27.22 24.21
N ALA A 250 32.24 -27.63 24.39
CA ALA A 250 31.75 -28.21 25.65
C ALA A 250 30.46 -29.04 25.38
N LEU A 251 30.07 -29.85 26.37
CA LEU A 251 28.69 -30.31 26.56
C LEU A 251 28.09 -29.57 27.74
N ALA A 252 26.83 -29.12 27.62
CA ALA A 252 26.13 -28.45 28.70
C ALA A 252 25.03 -29.34 29.28
N ILE A 253 24.88 -29.28 30.63
CA ILE A 253 23.80 -29.95 31.38
C ILE A 253 23.08 -28.93 32.28
N HIS A 254 21.88 -29.22 32.66
CA HIS A 254 21.18 -28.41 33.66
C HIS A 254 21.58 -28.87 35.08
N PRO A 255 21.95 -27.96 36.02
CA PRO A 255 22.41 -28.36 37.34
C PRO A 255 21.37 -29.14 38.17
N ASP A 256 20.08 -28.91 37.95
CA ASP A 256 19.01 -29.57 38.69
C ASP A 256 18.38 -30.76 37.94
N ASP A 257 18.98 -31.23 36.85
CA ASP A 257 18.48 -32.42 36.13
C ASP A 257 19.15 -33.70 36.68
N PRO A 258 18.39 -34.57 37.38
CA PRO A 258 18.95 -35.81 37.95
C PRO A 258 19.41 -36.80 36.87
N ARG A 259 18.90 -36.73 35.67
CA ARG A 259 19.26 -37.65 34.56
C ARG A 259 20.69 -37.40 34.09
N THR A 260 21.20 -36.19 34.22
CA THR A 260 22.50 -35.76 33.76
C THR A 260 23.55 -35.63 34.90
N ALA A 261 23.14 -35.79 36.15
CA ALA A 261 24.01 -35.63 37.34
C ALA A 261 25.32 -36.48 37.27
N LYS A 262 25.30 -37.65 36.63
CA LYS A 262 26.46 -38.51 36.42
C LYS A 262 27.54 -37.92 35.52
N PHE A 263 27.26 -36.84 34.80
CA PHE A 263 28.17 -36.18 33.88
C PHE A 263 28.91 -34.97 34.51
N ARG A 264 28.49 -34.53 35.68
CA ARG A 264 29.08 -33.38 36.37
C ARG A 264 30.60 -33.55 36.53
N GLY A 265 31.34 -32.51 36.17
CA GLY A 265 32.80 -32.44 36.31
C GLY A 265 33.55 -33.50 35.48
N LYS A 266 32.88 -34.08 34.50
CA LYS A 266 33.47 -35.06 33.57
C LYS A 266 33.96 -34.38 32.30
N THR A 267 34.76 -35.12 31.54
CA THR A 267 35.24 -34.75 30.22
C THR A 267 34.65 -35.68 29.18
N ALA A 268 34.11 -35.12 28.13
CA ALA A 268 33.60 -35.85 26.96
C ALA A 268 34.65 -35.79 25.83
N THR A 269 34.59 -36.78 24.92
CA THR A 269 35.44 -36.79 23.72
C THR A 269 34.57 -36.50 22.52
N LEU A 270 34.90 -35.46 21.74
CA LEU A 270 34.22 -35.10 20.50
C LEU A 270 34.39 -36.20 19.46
N PRO A 271 33.33 -36.81 18.95
CA PRO A 271 33.42 -37.79 17.88
C PRO A 271 34.15 -37.26 16.64
N ILE A 272 34.82 -38.18 15.91
CA ILE A 272 35.60 -37.88 14.69
C ILE A 272 36.87 -37.08 14.95
N VAL A 273 36.81 -35.98 15.72
CA VAL A 273 37.93 -35.06 15.95
C VAL A 273 38.82 -35.48 17.11
N GLY A 274 38.25 -36.13 18.13
CA GLY A 274 39.01 -36.58 19.33
C GLY A 274 39.31 -35.47 20.35
N ARG A 275 38.79 -34.26 20.18
CA ARG A 275 38.97 -33.14 21.12
C ARG A 275 38.29 -33.44 22.46
N GLU A 276 38.97 -33.14 23.56
CA GLU A 276 38.37 -33.20 24.88
C GLU A 276 37.50 -32.00 25.16
N LEU A 277 36.26 -32.26 25.66
CA LEU A 277 35.21 -31.28 25.93
C LEU A 277 34.88 -31.31 27.43
N PRO A 278 34.93 -30.20 28.16
CA PRO A 278 34.39 -30.13 29.51
C PRO A 278 32.86 -30.29 29.48
N VAL A 279 32.28 -30.94 30.50
CA VAL A 279 30.86 -30.89 30.77
C VAL A 279 30.56 -29.73 31.72
N ILE A 280 29.87 -28.71 31.23
CA ILE A 280 29.54 -27.50 31.98
C ILE A 280 28.11 -27.56 32.51
N GLU A 281 27.82 -26.82 33.58
CA GLU A 281 26.46 -26.65 34.11
C GLU A 281 25.94 -25.27 33.71
N ASP A 282 24.93 -25.21 32.84
CA ASP A 282 24.32 -23.95 32.36
C ASP A 282 22.81 -24.04 32.36
N PRO A 283 22.12 -23.47 33.41
CA PRO A 283 20.68 -23.49 33.52
C PRO A 283 19.98 -22.55 32.56
N ILE A 284 20.72 -21.63 31.91
CA ILE A 284 20.15 -20.72 30.92
C ILE A 284 20.11 -21.38 29.52
N LEU A 285 21.14 -22.17 29.20
CA LEU A 285 21.26 -22.82 27.90
C LEU A 285 20.40 -24.09 27.79
N VAL A 286 20.35 -24.88 28.90
CA VAL A 286 19.75 -26.23 28.88
C VAL A 286 18.34 -26.23 29.41
N ASP A 287 17.39 -26.52 28.54
CA ASP A 287 16.00 -26.81 28.92
C ASP A 287 15.88 -28.29 29.36
N ARG A 288 15.43 -28.52 30.62
CA ARG A 288 15.28 -29.87 31.19
C ARG A 288 14.15 -30.67 30.53
N GLU A 289 13.17 -30.01 29.94
CA GLU A 289 11.99 -30.65 29.36
C GLU A 289 12.20 -31.00 27.88
N PHE A 290 13.26 -30.47 27.27
CA PHE A 290 13.54 -30.69 25.85
C PHE A 290 14.73 -31.63 25.59
N GLY A 291 14.55 -32.52 24.62
CA GLY A 291 15.61 -33.39 24.09
C GLY A 291 16.18 -34.37 25.11
N THR A 292 17.49 -34.56 25.09
CA THR A 292 18.22 -35.52 25.95
C THR A 292 18.62 -34.96 27.31
N GLY A 293 18.40 -33.66 27.57
CA GLY A 293 18.89 -32.92 28.72
C GLY A 293 20.39 -32.57 28.63
N ILE A 294 21.04 -32.90 27.50
CA ILE A 294 22.46 -32.57 27.22
C ILE A 294 22.52 -31.82 25.90
N VAL A 295 23.14 -30.65 25.91
CA VAL A 295 23.30 -29.78 24.73
C VAL A 295 24.78 -29.74 24.37
N LYS A 296 25.11 -29.92 23.08
CA LYS A 296 26.44 -29.61 22.55
C LYS A 296 26.62 -28.10 22.44
N VAL A 297 27.78 -27.58 22.74
CA VAL A 297 28.08 -26.15 22.71
C VAL A 297 29.02 -25.82 21.59
N THR A 298 28.51 -25.13 20.54
CA THR A 298 29.30 -24.72 19.37
C THR A 298 29.31 -23.19 19.24
N PRO A 299 30.12 -22.47 19.98
CA PRO A 299 30.03 -21.02 20.15
C PRO A 299 30.09 -20.19 18.86
N ALA A 300 30.78 -20.71 17.85
CA ALA A 300 30.99 -20.00 16.60
C ALA A 300 29.77 -20.07 15.63
N HIS A 301 28.80 -20.97 15.90
CA HIS A 301 27.71 -21.29 14.97
C HIS A 301 26.30 -21.30 15.59
N ASP A 302 26.20 -20.83 16.83
CA ASP A 302 24.91 -20.63 17.53
C ASP A 302 25.02 -19.49 18.52
N ALA A 303 24.02 -18.56 18.53
CA ALA A 303 24.05 -17.38 19.37
C ALA A 303 23.88 -17.71 20.87
N ASN A 304 23.05 -18.71 21.21
CA ASN A 304 22.87 -19.16 22.60
C ASN A 304 24.13 -19.87 23.13
N ASP A 305 24.76 -20.72 22.27
CA ASP A 305 26.01 -21.36 22.56
C ASP A 305 27.14 -20.33 22.74
N PHE A 306 27.16 -19.27 21.93
CA PHE A 306 28.10 -18.16 22.09
C PHE A 306 27.91 -17.43 23.42
N ALA A 307 26.68 -17.15 23.81
CA ALA A 307 26.38 -16.52 25.11
C ALA A 307 26.83 -17.41 26.28
N SER A 308 26.63 -18.73 26.21
CA SER A 308 27.13 -19.71 27.17
C SER A 308 28.65 -19.73 27.20
N ALA A 309 29.26 -19.76 26.03
CA ALA A 309 30.74 -19.75 25.93
C ALA A 309 31.36 -18.52 26.60
N ARG A 310 30.77 -17.36 26.49
CA ARG A 310 31.19 -16.11 27.17
C ARG A 310 31.09 -16.23 28.68
N ARG A 311 30.00 -16.85 29.23
CA ARG A 311 29.84 -17.11 30.67
C ARG A 311 30.88 -18.07 31.20
N HIS A 312 31.14 -19.11 30.43
CA HIS A 312 32.04 -20.22 30.84
C HIS A 312 33.47 -20.09 30.30
N ARG A 313 33.80 -19.03 29.55
CA ARG A 313 35.11 -18.75 28.94
C ARG A 313 35.61 -19.92 28.06
N LEU A 314 34.70 -20.46 27.24
CA LEU A 314 35.03 -21.54 26.31
C LEU A 314 35.70 -20.99 25.04
N PRO A 315 36.55 -21.80 24.37
CA PRO A 315 37.14 -21.42 23.10
C PRO A 315 36.07 -21.36 21.98
N GLU A 316 36.34 -20.57 20.95
CA GLU A 316 35.47 -20.36 19.77
C GLU A 316 36.15 -21.02 18.56
N VAL A 317 35.57 -22.11 18.03
CA VAL A 317 36.14 -22.85 16.88
C VAL A 317 35.22 -22.67 15.68
N VAL A 318 35.71 -21.97 14.65
CA VAL A 318 34.95 -21.68 13.43
C VAL A 318 35.15 -22.80 12.42
N VAL A 319 34.14 -23.63 12.20
CA VAL A 319 34.23 -24.78 11.26
C VAL A 319 33.48 -24.53 9.95
N ILE A 320 32.64 -23.49 9.85
CA ILE A 320 32.00 -23.07 8.60
C ILE A 320 32.47 -21.65 8.29
N GLY A 321 32.99 -21.44 7.09
CA GLY A 321 33.51 -20.17 6.61
C GLY A 321 32.44 -19.23 6.06
N PRO A 322 32.82 -17.99 5.69
CA PRO A 322 31.91 -16.99 5.18
C PRO A 322 31.32 -17.34 3.80
N ASP A 323 31.90 -18.29 3.09
CA ASP A 323 31.39 -18.82 1.81
C ASP A 323 30.43 -20.02 1.99
N GLY A 324 30.14 -20.41 3.23
CA GLY A 324 29.34 -21.58 3.57
C GLY A 324 30.04 -22.93 3.41
N LYS A 325 31.36 -22.92 3.20
CA LYS A 325 32.16 -24.12 3.14
C LYS A 325 32.86 -24.40 4.49
N MET A 326 33.17 -25.64 4.68
CA MET A 326 33.91 -26.07 5.86
C MET A 326 35.33 -25.50 5.84
N THR A 327 35.81 -24.97 6.99
CA THR A 327 37.17 -24.42 7.17
C THR A 327 38.20 -25.50 7.39
N ALA A 328 39.50 -25.12 7.50
CA ALA A 328 40.57 -26.04 7.86
C ALA A 328 40.36 -26.69 9.24
N GLU A 329 39.68 -26.02 10.19
CA GLU A 329 39.33 -26.54 11.51
C GLU A 329 38.38 -27.77 11.45
N ALA A 330 37.72 -27.98 10.31
CA ALA A 330 36.87 -29.15 10.08
C ALA A 330 37.67 -30.40 9.60
N GLY A 331 38.98 -30.32 9.53
CA GLY A 331 39.87 -31.46 9.18
C GLY A 331 39.60 -31.99 7.78
N GLU A 332 39.34 -33.29 7.66
CA GLU A 332 39.10 -33.97 6.38
C GLU A 332 37.88 -33.42 5.58
N TYR A 333 36.98 -32.67 6.20
CA TYR A 333 35.82 -32.06 5.55
C TYR A 333 36.08 -30.66 5.00
N ALA A 334 37.31 -30.12 5.17
CA ALA A 334 37.68 -28.79 4.73
C ALA A 334 37.40 -28.58 3.22
N GLY A 335 36.82 -27.46 2.88
CA GLY A 335 36.47 -27.09 1.50
C GLY A 335 35.13 -27.65 0.97
N LEU A 336 34.51 -28.61 1.65
CA LEU A 336 33.17 -29.10 1.29
C LEU A 336 32.11 -28.04 1.62
N ASP A 337 31.03 -28.02 0.82
CA ASP A 337 29.84 -27.31 1.20
C ASP A 337 29.26 -27.87 2.50
N ARG A 338 28.76 -27.01 3.40
CA ARG A 338 28.23 -27.38 4.71
C ARG A 338 27.17 -28.49 4.69
N PHE A 339 26.32 -28.52 3.66
CA PHE A 339 25.27 -29.55 3.52
C PHE A 339 25.82 -30.88 2.99
N GLU A 340 26.85 -30.83 2.14
CA GLU A 340 27.58 -32.04 1.73
C GLU A 340 28.40 -32.60 2.90
N ALA A 341 29.09 -31.75 3.65
CA ALA A 341 29.79 -32.15 4.86
C ALA A 341 28.85 -32.82 5.88
N ARG A 342 27.63 -32.26 6.06
CA ARG A 342 26.59 -32.87 6.91
C ARG A 342 26.30 -34.32 6.53
N LYS A 343 26.13 -34.60 5.23
CA LYS A 343 25.88 -35.97 4.74
C LYS A 343 27.02 -36.92 5.04
N GLU A 344 28.25 -36.52 4.78
CA GLU A 344 29.43 -37.35 5.02
C GLU A 344 29.71 -37.57 6.53
N ILE A 345 29.51 -36.54 7.37
CA ILE A 345 29.61 -36.64 8.82
C ILE A 345 28.59 -37.63 9.39
N VAL A 346 27.32 -37.55 8.96
CA VAL A 346 26.26 -38.48 9.37
C VAL A 346 26.61 -39.92 9.00
N LYS A 347 27.12 -40.14 7.79
CA LYS A 347 27.54 -41.43 7.29
C LYS A 347 28.73 -41.97 8.12
N ARG A 348 29.70 -41.12 8.46
CA ARG A 348 30.86 -41.50 9.31
C ARG A 348 30.40 -41.88 10.72
N LEU A 349 29.53 -41.09 11.35
CA LEU A 349 28.97 -41.37 12.67
C LEU A 349 28.22 -42.68 12.73
N ALA A 350 27.48 -43.03 11.65
CA ALA A 350 26.80 -44.32 11.54
C ALA A 350 27.80 -45.49 11.45
N ALA A 351 28.86 -45.34 10.64
CA ALA A 351 29.89 -46.36 10.50
C ALA A 351 30.66 -46.62 11.82
N GLU A 352 30.81 -45.58 12.64
CA GLU A 352 31.46 -45.66 13.97
C GLU A 352 30.50 -46.06 15.11
N ASN A 353 29.22 -46.41 14.76
CA ASN A 353 28.17 -46.74 15.76
C ASN A 353 27.91 -45.59 16.77
N ARG A 354 28.11 -44.35 16.37
CA ARG A 354 27.90 -43.15 17.20
C ARG A 354 26.56 -42.47 16.89
N LEU A 355 25.96 -42.71 15.72
CA LEU A 355 24.61 -42.32 15.38
C LEU A 355 23.60 -43.32 15.96
N LEU A 356 22.90 -42.94 17.01
CA LEU A 356 21.94 -43.79 17.71
C LEU A 356 20.56 -43.76 17.12
N GLY A 357 20.22 -42.77 16.30
CA GLY A 357 18.95 -42.63 15.65
C GLY A 357 18.78 -41.29 14.96
N THR A 358 17.74 -41.22 14.12
CA THR A 358 17.35 -40.02 13.36
C THR A 358 15.84 -39.88 13.47
N ASP A 359 15.39 -38.80 14.06
CA ASP A 359 13.96 -38.52 14.26
C ASP A 359 13.52 -37.39 13.33
N PRO A 360 12.33 -37.46 12.70
CA PRO A 360 11.77 -36.33 11.97
C PRO A 360 11.58 -35.13 12.91
N HIS A 361 11.97 -33.95 12.47
CA HIS A 361 11.85 -32.72 13.26
C HIS A 361 11.45 -31.56 12.38
N ARG A 362 10.44 -30.80 12.81
CA ARG A 362 10.05 -29.54 12.16
C ARG A 362 10.60 -28.39 12.94
N PHE A 363 11.24 -27.47 12.24
CA PHE A 363 11.74 -26.24 12.84
C PHE A 363 11.73 -25.10 11.84
N SER A 364 11.82 -23.89 12.37
CA SER A 364 11.86 -22.65 11.59
C SER A 364 13.28 -22.36 11.12
N LEU A 365 13.52 -22.43 9.80
CA LEU A 365 14.85 -22.19 9.20
C LEU A 365 14.92 -20.79 8.60
N GLY A 366 15.94 -20.03 8.97
CA GLY A 366 16.15 -18.68 8.47
C GLY A 366 16.71 -18.66 7.04
N HIS A 367 16.07 -17.88 6.18
CA HIS A 367 16.51 -17.64 4.80
C HIS A 367 16.78 -16.15 4.57
N CYS A 368 17.77 -15.84 3.77
CA CYS A 368 18.04 -14.47 3.34
C CYS A 368 16.86 -13.91 2.53
N GLN A 369 16.26 -12.81 2.99
CA GLN A 369 15.15 -12.15 2.30
C GLN A 369 15.47 -11.78 0.83
N ARG A 370 16.76 -11.58 0.50
CA ARG A 370 17.20 -11.09 -0.81
C ARG A 370 17.47 -12.21 -1.82
N CYS A 371 18.17 -13.27 -1.39
CA CYS A 371 18.65 -14.33 -2.30
C CYS A 371 18.11 -15.72 -1.99
N ASP A 372 17.28 -15.84 -0.95
CA ASP A 372 16.63 -17.08 -0.53
C ASP A 372 17.58 -18.18 -0.02
N THR A 373 18.87 -17.87 0.12
CA THR A 373 19.87 -18.81 0.67
C THR A 373 19.67 -18.96 2.18
N VAL A 374 19.85 -20.18 2.68
CA VAL A 374 19.83 -20.47 4.12
C VAL A 374 20.92 -19.67 4.83
N ILE A 375 20.51 -18.90 5.85
CA ILE A 375 21.38 -18.09 6.69
C ILE A 375 22.29 -19.00 7.52
N GLU A 376 23.54 -18.58 7.71
CA GLU A 376 24.51 -19.21 8.59
C GLU A 376 24.74 -18.32 9.82
N PRO A 377 24.47 -18.78 11.06
CA PRO A 377 25.00 -18.13 12.24
C PRO A 377 26.53 -18.16 12.20
N TYR A 378 27.15 -17.00 12.08
CA TYR A 378 28.58 -16.87 11.82
C TYR A 378 29.25 -15.90 12.78
N LEU A 379 30.34 -16.33 13.41
CA LEU A 379 31.09 -15.51 14.34
C LEU A 379 31.94 -14.48 13.58
N SER A 380 31.61 -13.22 13.70
CA SER A 380 32.30 -12.13 12.99
C SER A 380 32.46 -10.88 13.85
N THR A 381 33.52 -10.11 13.56
CA THR A 381 33.70 -8.77 14.15
C THR A 381 32.91 -7.76 13.32
N GLN A 382 31.97 -7.11 13.95
CA GLN A 382 31.03 -6.18 13.29
C GLN A 382 30.90 -4.88 14.10
N TRP A 383 30.28 -3.86 13.48
CA TRP A 383 29.87 -2.64 14.15
C TRP A 383 28.42 -2.74 14.58
N PHE A 384 28.14 -2.29 15.81
CA PHE A 384 26.82 -2.37 16.41
C PHE A 384 26.39 -1.03 16.99
N VAL A 385 25.06 -0.78 16.98
CA VAL A 385 24.40 0.31 17.74
C VAL A 385 23.72 -0.30 18.96
N LYS A 386 24.02 0.23 20.16
CA LYS A 386 23.23 -0.02 21.38
C LYS A 386 21.92 0.70 21.26
N VAL A 387 20.85 0.00 20.86
CA VAL A 387 19.56 0.63 20.55
C VAL A 387 18.67 0.85 21.76
N GLY A 388 18.87 0.15 22.88
CA GLY A 388 18.06 0.29 24.09
C GLY A 388 17.89 1.74 24.55
N PRO A 389 18.97 2.52 24.75
CA PRO A 389 18.89 3.93 25.14
C PRO A 389 18.17 4.83 24.14
N LEU A 390 18.18 4.46 22.85
CA LEU A 390 17.48 5.18 21.77
C LEU A 390 16.00 4.80 21.71
N ALA A 391 15.67 3.56 22.03
CA ALA A 391 14.32 3.02 21.97
C ALA A 391 13.42 3.59 23.06
N GLU A 392 13.94 3.83 24.24
CA GLU A 392 13.15 4.28 25.38
C GLU A 392 12.47 5.64 25.19
N PRO A 393 13.12 6.71 24.68
CA PRO A 393 12.46 7.95 24.32
C PRO A 393 11.45 7.78 23.17
N ALA A 394 11.71 6.90 22.21
CA ALA A 394 10.82 6.61 21.09
C ALA A 394 9.53 5.89 21.54
N ILE A 395 9.63 4.98 22.52
CA ILE A 395 8.47 4.35 23.15
C ILE A 395 7.61 5.43 23.84
N ARG A 396 8.22 6.32 24.64
CA ARG A 396 7.51 7.40 25.32
C ARG A 396 6.81 8.36 24.36
N ALA A 397 7.42 8.67 23.22
CA ALA A 397 6.80 9.53 22.21
C ALA A 397 5.48 8.97 21.67
N VAL A 398 5.38 7.64 21.53
CA VAL A 398 4.13 6.98 21.12
C VAL A 398 3.16 6.84 22.30
N GLU A 399 3.62 6.51 23.50
CA GLU A 399 2.78 6.43 24.71
C GLU A 399 2.10 7.76 25.06
N THR A 400 2.79 8.87 24.84
CA THR A 400 2.25 10.23 25.08
C THR A 400 1.41 10.77 23.92
N GLY A 401 1.36 10.07 22.79
CA GLY A 401 0.64 10.53 21.61
C GLY A 401 1.38 11.59 20.77
N ALA A 402 2.65 11.90 21.07
CA ALA A 402 3.48 12.78 20.24
C ALA A 402 3.70 12.20 18.83
N VAL A 403 3.72 10.87 18.73
CA VAL A 403 3.64 10.12 17.47
C VAL A 403 2.47 9.15 17.55
N ARG A 404 1.59 9.18 16.57
CA ARG A 404 0.44 8.26 16.49
C ARG A 404 0.47 7.44 15.21
N PHE A 405 0.05 6.17 15.30
CA PHE A 405 -0.10 5.28 14.16
C PHE A 405 -1.56 5.24 13.67
N VAL A 406 -1.74 5.25 12.36
CA VAL A 406 -3.04 5.07 11.71
C VAL A 406 -2.90 3.91 10.70
N PRO A 407 -3.67 2.82 10.84
CA PRO A 407 -4.62 2.51 11.92
C PRO A 407 -3.91 2.19 13.25
N GLU A 408 -4.60 2.43 14.36
CA GLU A 408 -4.08 2.28 15.73
C GLU A 408 -3.62 0.85 16.08
N MET A 409 -4.13 -0.16 15.40
CA MET A 409 -3.76 -1.57 15.61
C MET A 409 -2.24 -1.82 15.58
N TRP A 410 -1.48 -1.02 14.85
CA TRP A 410 -0.02 -1.15 14.74
C TRP A 410 0.74 -0.66 15.97
N THR A 411 0.10 0.10 16.85
CA THR A 411 0.70 0.61 18.08
C THR A 411 1.13 -0.52 19.01
N LYS A 412 0.29 -1.56 19.15
CA LYS A 412 0.62 -2.74 19.97
C LYS A 412 1.85 -3.46 19.41
N THR A 413 1.89 -3.70 18.12
CA THR A 413 3.00 -4.37 17.43
C THR A 413 4.31 -3.57 17.54
N TYR A 414 4.22 -2.22 17.44
CA TYR A 414 5.35 -1.33 17.67
C TYR A 414 5.93 -1.51 19.07
N PHE A 415 5.10 -1.49 20.13
CA PHE A 415 5.57 -1.64 21.50
C PHE A 415 6.18 -3.02 21.77
N GLU A 416 5.58 -4.09 21.25
CA GLU A 416 6.12 -5.44 21.41
C GLU A 416 7.54 -5.54 20.86
N TRP A 417 7.76 -4.98 19.67
CA TRP A 417 9.08 -4.99 19.05
C TRP A 417 10.07 -4.07 19.76
N MET A 418 9.68 -2.83 20.07
CA MET A 418 10.56 -1.83 20.68
C MET A 418 11.04 -2.22 22.08
N ARG A 419 10.19 -2.89 22.87
CA ARG A 419 10.54 -3.35 24.21
C ARG A 419 11.49 -4.54 24.22
N ASN A 420 11.54 -5.29 23.12
CA ASN A 420 12.39 -6.46 22.93
C ASN A 420 13.49 -6.23 21.89
N ILE A 421 13.82 -4.97 21.60
CA ILE A 421 14.81 -4.64 20.57
C ILE A 421 16.23 -5.02 21.02
N HIS A 422 16.99 -5.65 20.13
CA HIS A 422 18.38 -6.03 20.34
C HIS A 422 19.33 -5.06 19.64
N ASP A 423 20.62 -5.07 20.07
CA ASP A 423 21.66 -4.26 19.46
C ASP A 423 21.73 -4.52 17.95
N TRP A 424 21.83 -3.46 17.19
CA TRP A 424 21.71 -3.49 15.74
C TRP A 424 23.08 -3.59 15.07
N CYS A 425 23.36 -4.69 14.38
CA CYS A 425 24.53 -4.84 13.51
C CYS A 425 24.40 -3.93 12.28
N ILE A 426 25.26 -2.94 12.16
CA ILE A 426 25.21 -1.91 11.12
C ILE A 426 26.27 -2.05 10.02
N SER A 427 27.25 -2.95 10.12
CA SER A 427 28.25 -3.16 9.08
C SER A 427 27.83 -4.20 8.07
N ARG A 428 28.14 -3.94 6.79
CA ARG A 428 27.85 -4.81 5.64
C ARG A 428 29.11 -4.94 4.78
N GLN A 429 29.45 -6.16 4.38
CA GLN A 429 30.61 -6.50 3.55
C GLN A 429 30.28 -6.29 2.07
N LEU A 430 29.84 -5.08 1.75
CA LEU A 430 29.45 -4.65 0.40
C LEU A 430 30.43 -3.60 -0.13
N TRP A 431 30.36 -3.33 -1.41
CA TRP A 431 31.12 -2.26 -2.06
C TRP A 431 30.28 -1.01 -2.29
N TRP A 432 28.97 -1.18 -2.43
CA TRP A 432 28.02 -0.10 -2.66
C TRP A 432 27.31 0.34 -1.39
N GLY A 433 27.50 1.59 -0.98
CA GLY A 433 26.89 2.21 0.19
C GLY A 433 27.82 3.22 0.86
N HIS A 434 27.40 3.74 2.02
CA HIS A 434 28.21 4.64 2.85
C HIS A 434 29.32 3.85 3.54
N ARG A 435 30.58 4.16 3.22
CA ARG A 435 31.72 3.53 3.91
C ARG A 435 31.74 3.95 5.38
N ILE A 436 32.05 2.99 6.25
CA ILE A 436 32.21 3.24 7.68
C ILE A 436 33.35 4.26 7.88
N PRO A 437 33.12 5.37 8.62
CA PRO A 437 34.11 6.44 8.83
C PRO A 437 35.09 6.08 9.97
N ALA A 438 35.61 4.87 9.93
CA ALA A 438 36.61 4.34 10.88
C ALA A 438 37.90 3.97 10.13
N PHE A 439 39.02 4.33 10.69
CA PHE A 439 40.35 4.14 10.10
C PHE A 439 41.25 3.41 11.11
N THR A 440 41.98 2.41 10.66
CA THR A 440 42.90 1.68 11.49
C THR A 440 44.33 2.03 11.06
N CYS A 441 45.19 2.46 12.00
CA CYS A 441 46.57 2.71 11.70
C CYS A 441 47.41 1.43 11.77
N ALA A 442 48.66 1.48 11.25
CA ALA A 442 49.60 0.37 11.27
C ALA A 442 49.83 -0.22 12.68
N ASN A 443 49.65 0.57 13.75
CA ASN A 443 49.79 0.15 15.13
C ASN A 443 48.47 -0.36 15.76
N GLY A 444 47.39 -0.50 14.95
CA GLY A 444 46.13 -1.07 15.42
C GLY A 444 45.20 -0.09 16.14
N HIS A 445 45.51 1.23 16.22
CA HIS A 445 44.57 2.21 16.76
C HIS A 445 43.45 2.47 15.77
N VAL A 446 42.23 2.57 16.30
CA VAL A 446 41.02 2.88 15.52
C VAL A 446 40.66 4.34 15.72
N ILE A 447 40.54 5.09 14.63
CA ILE A 447 40.15 6.50 14.59
C ILE A 447 38.78 6.59 13.92
N VAL A 448 37.84 7.26 14.56
CA VAL A 448 36.47 7.51 13.99
C VAL A 448 36.29 9.01 13.79
N ALA A 449 36.18 9.43 12.54
CA ALA A 449 36.20 10.84 12.17
C ALA A 449 35.19 11.18 11.06
N GLU A 450 34.67 12.42 11.07
CA GLU A 450 33.74 12.92 10.03
C GLU A 450 34.48 13.18 8.71
N GLU A 451 35.72 13.69 8.81
CA GLU A 451 36.62 13.86 7.68
C GLU A 451 37.70 12.79 7.69
N ASP A 452 38.28 12.52 6.54
CA ASP A 452 39.33 11.50 6.45
C ASP A 452 40.61 12.02 7.17
N PRO A 453 41.08 11.31 8.20
CA PRO A 453 42.22 11.77 8.98
C PRO A 453 43.52 11.67 8.17
N GLU A 454 44.44 12.64 8.32
CA GLU A 454 45.76 12.63 7.68
C GLU A 454 46.77 11.74 8.44
N ALA A 455 46.57 11.62 9.74
CA ALA A 455 47.44 10.80 10.60
C ALA A 455 46.67 10.33 11.84
N CYS A 456 47.20 9.26 12.46
CA CYS A 456 46.69 8.73 13.72
C CYS A 456 46.92 9.71 14.86
N GLU A 457 45.87 10.16 15.52
CA GLU A 457 45.93 11.08 16.67
C GLU A 457 46.69 10.48 17.86
N THR A 458 46.74 9.14 17.99
CA THR A 458 47.40 8.45 19.12
C THR A 458 48.90 8.22 18.91
N CYS A 459 49.34 7.96 17.66
CA CYS A 459 50.74 7.56 17.40
C CYS A 459 51.38 8.28 16.22
N GLY A 460 50.68 9.22 15.54
CA GLY A 460 51.20 10.01 14.41
C GLY A 460 51.39 9.22 13.11
N SER A 461 51.05 7.93 13.05
CA SER A 461 51.14 7.14 11.81
C SER A 461 50.27 7.72 10.73
N LYS A 462 50.81 7.89 9.51
CA LYS A 462 50.07 8.28 8.29
C LYS A 462 49.58 7.07 7.50
N ASP A 463 49.98 5.87 7.88
CA ASP A 463 49.50 4.63 7.29
C ASP A 463 48.14 4.29 7.92
N LEU A 464 47.10 4.70 7.27
CA LEU A 464 45.70 4.58 7.72
C LEU A 464 44.91 3.79 6.68
N GLU A 465 44.27 2.73 7.13
CA GLU A 465 43.36 1.94 6.30
C GLU A 465 41.92 2.20 6.77
N GLN A 466 41.06 2.71 5.86
CA GLN A 466 39.63 2.88 6.13
C GLN A 466 38.97 1.51 6.17
N ASP A 467 38.04 1.32 7.11
CA ASP A 467 37.21 0.11 7.22
C ASP A 467 36.60 -0.23 5.84
N PRO A 468 36.77 -1.46 5.32
CA PRO A 468 36.30 -1.85 4.00
C PRO A 468 34.80 -1.99 3.91
N ASP A 469 34.09 -2.11 5.02
CA ASP A 469 32.65 -2.31 5.10
C ASP A 469 31.89 -1.01 4.83
N VAL A 470 30.64 -1.17 4.46
CA VAL A 470 29.67 -0.08 4.35
C VAL A 470 28.62 -0.20 5.45
N LEU A 471 27.92 0.90 5.73
CA LEU A 471 26.81 0.91 6.66
C LEU A 471 25.55 0.23 6.06
N ASP A 472 24.76 -0.36 6.93
CA ASP A 472 23.41 -0.80 6.60
C ASP A 472 22.60 0.35 5.95
N THR A 473 21.88 0.08 4.88
CA THR A 473 21.02 1.05 4.20
C THR A 473 20.10 1.79 5.18
N TRP A 474 19.55 1.09 6.16
CA TRP A 474 18.64 1.67 7.14
C TRP A 474 19.33 2.69 8.07
N PHE A 475 20.65 2.64 8.21
CA PHE A 475 21.40 3.62 9.00
C PHE A 475 21.39 5.01 8.35
N SER A 476 21.46 5.09 7.04
CA SER A 476 21.29 6.36 6.31
C SER A 476 19.81 6.76 6.18
N SER A 477 18.94 5.79 5.90
CA SER A 477 17.53 6.04 5.65
C SER A 477 16.78 6.52 6.91
N GLN A 478 17.22 6.17 8.12
CA GLN A 478 16.64 6.70 9.38
C GLN A 478 16.82 8.22 9.55
N LEU A 479 17.82 8.81 8.88
CA LEU A 479 18.09 10.25 8.95
C LEU A 479 17.23 11.05 7.96
N TRP A 480 16.54 10.39 7.05
CA TRP A 480 15.82 10.96 5.93
C TRP A 480 14.93 12.15 6.29
N PRO A 481 14.08 12.12 7.35
CA PRO A 481 13.16 13.21 7.65
C PRO A 481 13.82 14.57 7.93
N PHE A 482 15.10 14.61 8.28
CA PHE A 482 15.83 15.82 8.61
C PHE A 482 17.10 16.01 7.79
N SER A 483 17.75 14.95 7.31
CA SER A 483 18.94 15.08 6.46
C SER A 483 18.63 15.69 5.08
N VAL A 484 17.41 15.43 4.54
CA VAL A 484 16.98 16.04 3.27
C VAL A 484 16.86 17.55 3.33
N PHE A 485 16.76 18.12 4.52
CA PHE A 485 16.73 19.55 4.79
C PHE A 485 18.09 20.13 5.17
N GLY A 486 19.17 19.33 5.10
CA GLY A 486 20.54 19.79 5.27
C GLY A 486 21.16 19.54 6.64
N TRP A 487 20.45 18.86 7.59
CA TRP A 487 21.09 18.45 8.85
C TRP A 487 22.40 17.65 8.58
N PRO A 488 23.48 17.85 9.34
CA PRO A 488 23.60 18.53 10.63
C PRO A 488 23.82 20.06 10.56
N LYS A 489 23.85 20.65 9.36
CA LYS A 489 23.94 22.11 9.20
C LYS A 489 22.61 22.77 9.55
N LYS A 490 22.68 23.98 10.13
CA LYS A 490 21.50 24.82 10.34
C LYS A 490 21.15 25.49 9.02
N THR A 491 20.19 24.93 8.30
CA THR A 491 19.72 25.48 7.02
C THR A 491 18.33 26.09 7.20
N GLN A 492 17.95 27.01 6.31
CA GLN A 492 16.60 27.58 6.30
C GLN A 492 15.52 26.51 6.08
N ASP A 493 15.79 25.54 5.17
CA ASP A 493 14.85 24.44 4.92
C ASP A 493 14.64 23.56 6.18
N LEU A 494 15.68 23.35 7.00
CA LEU A 494 15.56 22.61 8.25
C LEU A 494 14.71 23.37 9.29
N GLU A 495 14.89 24.69 9.38
CA GLU A 495 14.10 25.54 10.28
C GLU A 495 12.63 25.66 9.83
N ASP A 496 12.40 25.77 8.52
CA ASP A 496 11.06 25.97 7.96
C ASP A 496 10.23 24.68 7.87
N PHE A 497 10.86 23.52 7.59
CA PHE A 497 10.16 22.31 7.18
C PHE A 497 10.33 21.11 8.13
N TYR A 498 11.21 21.16 9.11
CA TYR A 498 11.32 20.11 10.13
C TYR A 498 10.70 20.56 11.46
N PRO A 499 10.01 19.69 12.21
CA PRO A 499 9.65 18.31 11.86
C PRO A 499 8.62 18.24 10.73
N THR A 500 8.53 17.08 10.06
CA THR A 500 7.48 16.81 9.07
C THR A 500 6.14 16.51 9.77
N ASP A 501 5.03 16.53 9.03
CA ASP A 501 3.70 16.35 9.62
C ASP A 501 3.24 14.89 9.57
N VAL A 502 3.28 14.29 8.37
CA VAL A 502 2.76 12.95 8.11
C VAL A 502 3.77 12.11 7.36
N LEU A 503 3.94 10.88 7.80
CA LEU A 503 4.64 9.82 7.06
C LEU A 503 3.61 8.80 6.56
N VAL A 504 3.59 8.52 5.27
CA VAL A 504 2.76 7.46 4.67
C VAL A 504 3.67 6.34 4.16
N THR A 505 3.47 5.11 4.63
CA THR A 505 4.31 3.98 4.21
C THR A 505 3.62 2.64 4.39
N GLY A 506 4.19 1.57 3.82
CA GLY A 506 3.75 0.20 4.08
C GLY A 506 4.08 -0.26 5.50
N TYR A 507 3.20 -1.04 6.08
CA TYR A 507 3.43 -1.58 7.44
C TYR A 507 4.65 -2.50 7.53
N ASP A 508 5.09 -3.08 6.42
CA ASP A 508 6.21 -4.03 6.35
C ASP A 508 7.57 -3.39 6.62
N ILE A 509 7.67 -2.06 6.56
CA ILE A 509 8.88 -1.32 6.94
C ILE A 509 8.72 -0.51 8.24
N LEU A 510 7.72 -0.84 9.06
CA LEU A 510 7.51 -0.20 10.37
C LEU A 510 8.77 -0.29 11.25
N PHE A 511 9.39 -1.47 11.35
CA PHE A 511 10.56 -1.70 12.19
C PHE A 511 11.87 -1.34 11.50
N PHE A 512 11.95 -1.58 10.20
CA PHE A 512 13.14 -1.26 9.43
C PHE A 512 13.41 0.24 9.36
N TRP A 513 12.33 1.03 9.23
CA TRP A 513 12.46 2.44 8.90
C TRP A 513 11.76 3.37 9.90
N VAL A 514 10.46 3.20 10.13
CA VAL A 514 9.66 4.14 10.94
C VAL A 514 10.19 4.23 12.38
N ALA A 515 10.36 3.09 13.05
CA ALA A 515 10.86 3.03 14.41
C ALA A 515 12.28 3.63 14.52
N ARG A 516 13.13 3.36 13.54
CA ARG A 516 14.49 3.91 13.49
C ARG A 516 14.49 5.42 13.26
N MET A 517 13.60 5.95 12.40
CA MET A 517 13.45 7.40 12.20
C MET A 517 13.00 8.10 13.49
N ILE A 518 12.07 7.51 14.26
CA ILE A 518 11.62 8.07 15.53
C ILE A 518 12.80 8.13 16.53
N MET A 519 13.56 7.03 16.67
CA MET A 519 14.76 6.98 17.52
C MET A 519 15.79 8.05 17.09
N ALA A 520 16.12 8.10 15.80
CA ALA A 520 17.12 9.02 15.28
C ALA A 520 16.67 10.49 15.38
N GLY A 521 15.42 10.80 15.03
CA GLY A 521 14.86 12.15 15.13
C GLY A 521 14.96 12.68 16.55
N ILE A 522 14.46 11.94 17.53
CA ILE A 522 14.51 12.35 18.94
C ILE A 522 15.95 12.50 19.43
N HIS A 523 16.84 11.55 19.06
CA HIS A 523 18.23 11.58 19.53
C HIS A 523 19.04 12.73 18.93
N PHE A 524 18.90 12.98 17.64
CA PHE A 524 19.75 13.97 16.94
C PHE A 524 19.19 15.39 16.95
N THR A 525 17.87 15.54 17.01
CA THR A 525 17.18 16.84 16.89
C THR A 525 16.32 17.21 18.08
N GLU A 526 16.24 16.35 19.09
CA GLU A 526 15.41 16.51 20.30
C GLU A 526 13.89 16.64 20.00
N THR A 527 13.50 16.28 18.80
CA THR A 527 12.13 16.44 18.27
C THR A 527 11.68 15.18 17.57
N VAL A 528 10.37 14.81 17.67
CA VAL A 528 9.81 13.74 16.87
C VAL A 528 9.88 14.10 15.37
N PRO A 529 10.25 13.16 14.49
CA PRO A 529 10.43 13.49 13.07
C PRO A 529 9.11 13.71 12.32
N PHE A 530 8.00 13.23 12.85
CA PHE A 530 6.63 13.38 12.35
C PHE A 530 5.63 13.08 13.47
N SER A 531 4.44 13.68 13.39
CA SER A 531 3.39 13.49 14.40
C SER A 531 2.45 12.32 14.08
N THR A 532 2.33 11.97 12.82
CA THR A 532 1.40 10.92 12.38
C THR A 532 2.07 9.98 11.37
N VAL A 533 1.86 8.68 11.56
CA VAL A 533 2.32 7.63 10.63
C VAL A 533 1.11 6.89 10.10
N ASN A 534 0.80 7.07 8.81
CA ASN A 534 -0.23 6.31 8.13
C ASN A 534 0.39 5.05 7.51
N LEU A 535 0.02 3.88 8.03
CA LEU A 535 0.50 2.57 7.61
C LEU A 535 -0.54 1.90 6.71
N HIS A 536 -0.27 1.89 5.42
CA HIS A 536 -1.15 1.25 4.45
C HIS A 536 -0.86 -0.24 4.26
N GLY A 537 -1.86 -0.99 3.78
CA GLY A 537 -1.76 -2.40 3.42
C GLY A 537 -0.88 -2.65 2.20
N LEU A 538 -0.44 -3.91 2.03
CA LEU A 538 0.33 -4.33 0.86
C LEU A 538 -0.59 -4.69 -0.30
N VAL A 539 -0.28 -4.18 -1.48
CA VAL A 539 -1.04 -4.46 -2.70
C VAL A 539 -0.75 -5.88 -3.19
N ARG A 540 -1.82 -6.64 -3.42
CA ARG A 540 -1.81 -7.96 -4.07
C ARG A 540 -2.53 -7.89 -5.40
N LEU A 541 -2.00 -8.60 -6.39
CA LEU A 541 -2.65 -8.75 -7.70
C LEU A 541 -3.31 -10.13 -7.76
N ALA A 542 -4.60 -10.20 -8.05
CA ALA A 542 -5.38 -11.44 -8.09
C ALA A 542 -5.17 -12.36 -6.85
N GLY A 543 -4.96 -11.76 -5.66
CA GLY A 543 -4.76 -12.49 -4.40
C GLY A 543 -3.33 -12.92 -4.09
N GLU A 544 -2.37 -12.77 -5.01
CA GLU A 544 -0.97 -13.14 -4.79
C GLU A 544 -0.09 -11.93 -4.41
N LYS A 545 0.88 -12.15 -3.50
CA LYS A 545 1.89 -11.15 -3.18
C LYS A 545 2.84 -10.97 -4.37
N MET A 546 2.97 -9.73 -4.85
CA MET A 546 3.93 -9.38 -5.88
C MET A 546 5.38 -9.53 -5.40
N SER A 547 6.22 -10.10 -6.24
CA SER A 547 7.66 -10.24 -5.97
C SER A 547 8.46 -10.18 -7.26
N LYS A 548 9.51 -9.36 -7.31
CA LYS A 548 10.44 -9.29 -8.44
C LYS A 548 11.07 -10.65 -8.75
N THR A 549 11.24 -11.50 -7.75
CA THR A 549 11.79 -12.86 -7.89
C THR A 549 10.81 -13.85 -8.52
N ARG A 550 9.50 -13.60 -8.41
CA ARG A 550 8.44 -14.44 -9.01
C ARG A 550 8.01 -13.95 -10.40
N GLY A 551 8.48 -12.78 -10.84
CA GLY A 551 8.16 -12.23 -12.17
C GLY A 551 6.71 -11.74 -12.33
N ASN A 552 5.94 -11.62 -11.23
CA ASN A 552 4.54 -11.16 -11.22
C ASN A 552 4.40 -9.67 -10.85
N VAL A 553 5.42 -8.88 -11.09
CA VAL A 553 5.43 -7.43 -10.84
C VAL A 553 4.81 -6.70 -12.02
N VAL A 554 3.74 -5.94 -11.77
CA VAL A 554 3.09 -5.12 -12.80
C VAL A 554 3.60 -3.68 -12.69
N ASP A 555 4.08 -3.14 -13.84
CA ASP A 555 4.46 -1.74 -13.98
C ASP A 555 3.21 -0.85 -13.96
N PRO A 556 3.13 0.20 -13.13
CA PRO A 556 1.99 1.10 -13.12
C PRO A 556 1.73 1.78 -14.46
N LEU A 557 2.76 1.95 -15.30
CA LEU A 557 2.59 2.53 -16.65
C LEU A 557 1.65 1.72 -17.52
N VAL A 558 1.67 0.38 -17.42
CA VAL A 558 0.75 -0.48 -18.18
C VAL A 558 -0.71 -0.20 -17.82
N ALA A 559 -0.99 -0.01 -16.54
CA ALA A 559 -2.34 0.34 -16.10
C ALA A 559 -2.73 1.77 -16.51
N ILE A 560 -1.78 2.71 -16.48
CA ILE A 560 -1.99 4.09 -16.92
C ILE A 560 -2.28 4.14 -18.43
N GLU A 561 -1.52 3.41 -19.25
CA GLU A 561 -1.73 3.35 -20.70
C GLU A 561 -3.11 2.78 -21.06
N GLU A 562 -3.59 1.80 -20.32
CA GLU A 562 -4.88 1.16 -20.61
C GLU A 562 -6.09 1.94 -20.05
N PHE A 563 -5.98 2.43 -18.80
CA PHE A 563 -7.13 3.01 -18.07
C PHE A 563 -7.02 4.51 -17.81
N GLY A 564 -5.83 5.10 -17.93
CA GLY A 564 -5.51 6.47 -17.52
C GLY A 564 -5.04 6.56 -16.06
N ALA A 565 -4.26 7.60 -15.76
CA ALA A 565 -3.70 7.82 -14.42
C ALA A 565 -4.81 8.05 -13.37
N ASP A 566 -5.82 8.84 -13.70
CA ASP A 566 -6.93 9.17 -12.78
C ASP A 566 -7.76 7.94 -12.40
N ALA A 567 -8.00 7.02 -13.33
CA ALA A 567 -8.72 5.77 -13.04
C ALA A 567 -7.91 4.87 -12.09
N LEU A 568 -6.60 4.78 -12.29
CA LEU A 568 -5.71 4.05 -11.39
C LEU A 568 -5.68 4.66 -9.98
N ARG A 569 -5.55 6.00 -9.89
CA ARG A 569 -5.53 6.75 -8.62
C ARG A 569 -6.83 6.58 -7.85
N PHE A 570 -7.98 6.72 -8.51
CA PHE A 570 -9.28 6.55 -7.89
C PHE A 570 -9.50 5.11 -7.40
N THR A 571 -9.04 4.12 -8.18
CA THR A 571 -9.07 2.71 -7.77
C THR A 571 -8.22 2.49 -6.51
N TYR A 572 -7.05 3.10 -6.44
CA TYR A 572 -6.21 3.04 -5.25
C TYR A 572 -6.90 3.65 -4.02
N ALA A 573 -7.41 4.87 -4.15
CA ALA A 573 -8.11 5.56 -3.06
C ALA A 573 -9.30 4.74 -2.54
N SER A 574 -10.18 4.28 -3.44
CA SER A 574 -11.37 3.49 -3.08
C SER A 574 -11.07 2.09 -2.53
N SER A 575 -9.83 1.61 -2.70
CA SER A 575 -9.36 0.32 -2.19
C SER A 575 -8.50 0.45 -0.92
N ALA A 576 -8.23 1.67 -0.44
CA ALA A 576 -7.34 1.95 0.68
C ALA A 576 -8.00 1.69 2.04
N THR A 577 -8.48 0.46 2.24
CA THR A 577 -9.07 0.02 3.51
C THR A 577 -8.02 -0.12 4.61
N SER A 578 -8.45 -0.07 5.86
CA SER A 578 -7.58 -0.21 7.05
C SER A 578 -6.96 -1.62 7.22
N GLY A 579 -7.15 -2.53 6.29
CA GLY A 579 -6.64 -3.89 6.34
C GLY A 579 -5.18 -4.03 5.88
N PRO A 580 -4.52 -5.16 6.21
CA PRO A 580 -3.11 -5.39 5.85
C PRO A 580 -2.92 -5.70 4.36
N THR A 581 -3.98 -5.87 3.60
CA THR A 581 -3.92 -6.26 2.19
C THR A 581 -4.91 -5.46 1.36
N VAL A 582 -4.45 -4.94 0.23
CA VAL A 582 -5.25 -4.28 -0.80
C VAL A 582 -5.23 -5.14 -2.06
N THR A 583 -6.40 -5.55 -2.53
CA THR A 583 -6.51 -6.34 -3.77
C THR A 583 -6.88 -5.43 -4.93
N LEU A 584 -6.09 -5.47 -5.99
CA LEU A 584 -6.39 -4.80 -7.26
C LEU A 584 -6.76 -5.85 -8.31
N ASP A 585 -7.80 -5.54 -9.05
CA ASP A 585 -8.23 -6.30 -10.22
C ASP A 585 -8.58 -5.38 -11.39
N ARG A 586 -8.67 -5.97 -12.59
CA ARG A 586 -8.94 -5.23 -13.83
C ARG A 586 -10.37 -4.68 -13.88
N GLU A 587 -11.32 -5.32 -13.24
CA GLU A 587 -12.73 -4.90 -13.23
C GLU A 587 -12.89 -3.59 -12.45
N ARG A 588 -12.20 -3.44 -11.33
CA ARG A 588 -12.19 -2.19 -10.55
C ARG A 588 -11.57 -1.03 -11.34
N LEU A 589 -10.46 -1.28 -12.04
CA LEU A 589 -9.84 -0.28 -12.91
C LEU A 589 -10.80 0.16 -14.03
N ALA A 590 -11.46 -0.80 -14.68
CA ALA A 590 -12.47 -0.52 -15.70
C ALA A 590 -13.67 0.25 -15.11
N GLY A 591 -14.12 -0.08 -13.90
CA GLY A 591 -15.15 0.65 -13.16
C GLY A 591 -14.78 2.11 -12.92
N SER A 592 -13.55 2.36 -12.47
CA SER A 592 -13.03 3.73 -12.25
C SER A 592 -12.88 4.51 -13.56
N ARG A 593 -12.49 3.85 -14.65
CA ARG A 593 -12.45 4.46 -16.00
C ARG A 593 -13.88 4.86 -16.46
N ASN A 594 -14.87 4.01 -16.22
CA ASN A 594 -16.27 4.31 -16.52
C ASN A 594 -16.78 5.48 -15.68
N PHE A 595 -16.37 5.58 -14.43
CA PHE A 595 -16.68 6.72 -13.57
C PHE A 595 -16.11 8.03 -14.12
N ALA A 596 -14.83 8.04 -14.48
CA ALA A 596 -14.19 9.19 -15.13
C ALA A 596 -14.94 9.60 -16.43
N THR A 597 -15.30 8.62 -17.26
CA THR A 597 -16.07 8.86 -18.48
C THR A 597 -17.46 9.45 -18.19
N LYS A 598 -18.11 9.02 -17.11
CA LYS A 598 -19.41 9.55 -16.71
C LYS A 598 -19.31 11.02 -16.25
N LEU A 599 -18.30 11.33 -15.43
CA LEU A 599 -18.03 12.71 -15.01
C LEU A 599 -17.71 13.62 -16.22
N TRP A 600 -16.89 13.14 -17.16
CA TRP A 600 -16.62 13.84 -18.42
C TRP A 600 -17.89 14.18 -19.18
N ASN A 601 -18.80 13.23 -19.34
CA ASN A 601 -20.06 13.45 -20.07
C ASN A 601 -21.01 14.38 -19.30
N ALA A 602 -21.05 14.30 -17.97
CA ALA A 602 -21.83 15.23 -17.14
C ALA A 602 -21.29 16.65 -17.27
N ALA A 603 -19.97 16.83 -17.23
CA ALA A 603 -19.33 18.13 -17.45
C ALA A 603 -19.61 18.68 -18.85
N ARG A 604 -19.52 17.86 -19.90
CA ARG A 604 -19.88 18.26 -21.26
C ARG A 604 -21.34 18.75 -21.37
N PHE A 605 -22.25 18.03 -20.73
CA PHE A 605 -23.66 18.43 -20.69
C PHE A 605 -23.79 19.79 -19.98
N THR A 606 -23.21 19.93 -18.79
CA THR A 606 -23.28 21.19 -18.01
C THR A 606 -22.70 22.36 -18.81
N LEU A 607 -21.50 22.22 -19.37
CA LEU A 607 -20.87 23.26 -20.19
C LEU A 607 -21.75 23.66 -21.39
N SER A 608 -22.44 22.72 -22.05
CA SER A 608 -23.34 22.99 -23.14
C SER A 608 -24.61 23.78 -22.69
N GLN A 609 -24.96 23.70 -21.40
CA GLN A 609 -26.06 24.51 -20.84
C GLN A 609 -25.59 25.90 -20.42
N LEU A 610 -24.32 26.11 -20.16
CA LEU A 610 -23.76 27.40 -19.76
C LEU A 610 -23.30 28.25 -20.94
N GLU A 611 -22.83 27.64 -22.03
CA GLU A 611 -22.25 28.31 -23.20
C GLU A 611 -23.20 29.29 -23.83
N GLY A 612 -22.89 30.59 -23.79
CA GLY A 612 -23.70 31.66 -24.39
C GLY A 612 -25.08 31.86 -23.78
N LYS A 613 -25.39 31.24 -22.64
CA LYS A 613 -26.70 31.29 -21.99
C LYS A 613 -26.63 32.02 -20.65
N PRO A 614 -27.65 32.83 -20.29
CA PRO A 614 -27.75 33.43 -18.98
C PRO A 614 -27.79 32.35 -17.88
N HIS A 615 -27.08 32.59 -16.78
CA HIS A 615 -27.10 31.76 -15.58
C HIS A 615 -26.86 32.61 -14.33
N ALA A 616 -27.43 32.16 -13.21
CA ALA A 616 -27.32 32.87 -11.93
C ALA A 616 -25.89 32.77 -11.41
N ARG A 617 -25.19 33.92 -11.30
CA ARG A 617 -23.82 34.00 -10.76
C ARG A 617 -23.78 33.89 -9.22
N SER A 618 -24.88 34.24 -8.55
CA SER A 618 -25.12 34.00 -7.13
C SER A 618 -26.47 33.30 -6.95
N LEU A 619 -26.51 32.36 -6.07
CA LEU A 619 -27.69 31.59 -5.68
C LEU A 619 -28.34 32.15 -4.41
N GLU A 620 -27.63 33.03 -3.69
CA GLU A 620 -28.11 33.63 -2.45
C GLU A 620 -29.36 34.48 -2.68
N GLY A 621 -30.38 34.25 -1.86
CA GLY A 621 -31.67 34.94 -1.96
C GLY A 621 -32.53 34.57 -3.15
N ARG A 622 -32.15 33.63 -4.01
CA ARG A 622 -32.95 33.12 -5.15
C ARG A 622 -34.00 32.10 -4.70
N ALA A 623 -35.08 32.00 -5.43
CA ALA A 623 -36.15 31.03 -5.18
C ALA A 623 -35.78 29.66 -5.73
N LEU A 624 -34.98 28.88 -4.96
CA LEU A 624 -34.52 27.57 -5.37
C LEU A 624 -35.64 26.54 -5.39
N SER A 625 -35.71 25.73 -6.45
CA SER A 625 -36.62 24.58 -6.54
C SER A 625 -36.22 23.48 -5.53
N LEU A 626 -37.14 22.52 -5.33
CA LEU A 626 -36.86 21.37 -4.45
C LEU A 626 -35.61 20.57 -4.90
N PRO A 627 -35.43 20.23 -6.19
CA PRO A 627 -34.19 19.60 -6.66
C PRO A 627 -32.91 20.42 -6.40
N ASP A 628 -33.01 21.76 -6.56
CA ASP A 628 -31.87 22.65 -6.35
C ASP A 628 -31.43 22.67 -4.89
N ARG A 629 -32.38 22.83 -3.95
CA ARG A 629 -32.11 22.79 -2.51
C ARG A 629 -31.55 21.44 -2.07
N TRP A 630 -32.12 20.37 -2.61
CA TRP A 630 -31.63 19.01 -2.33
C TRP A 630 -30.16 18.81 -2.76
N ILE A 631 -29.81 19.14 -4.02
CA ILE A 631 -28.45 18.84 -4.52
C ILE A 631 -27.38 19.70 -3.83
N LEU A 632 -27.71 20.96 -3.49
CA LEU A 632 -26.84 21.85 -2.74
C LEU A 632 -26.64 21.35 -1.31
N SER A 633 -27.68 20.84 -0.63
CA SER A 633 -27.60 20.21 0.67
C SER A 633 -26.71 18.96 0.63
N ARG A 634 -26.90 18.12 -0.38
CA ARG A 634 -26.07 16.90 -0.58
C ARG A 634 -24.63 17.23 -0.89
N LEU A 635 -24.37 18.25 -1.71
CA LEU A 635 -23.02 18.73 -2.01
C LEU A 635 -22.30 19.21 -0.75
N SER A 636 -22.96 20.04 0.06
CA SER A 636 -22.43 20.53 1.33
C SER A 636 -22.10 19.39 2.29
N THR A 637 -23.02 18.43 2.46
CA THR A 637 -22.81 17.23 3.27
C THR A 637 -21.61 16.41 2.75
N THR A 638 -21.55 16.20 1.44
CA THR A 638 -20.46 15.42 0.82
C THR A 638 -19.12 16.10 1.00
N ALA A 639 -19.04 17.42 0.85
CA ALA A 639 -17.81 18.17 1.07
C ALA A 639 -17.32 18.04 2.51
N ALA A 640 -18.20 18.18 3.49
CA ALA A 640 -17.87 17.99 4.91
C ALA A 640 -17.40 16.55 5.20
N ASP A 641 -18.09 15.55 4.64
CA ASP A 641 -17.73 14.13 4.81
C ASP A 641 -16.37 13.80 4.19
N VAL A 642 -16.08 14.25 2.97
CA VAL A 642 -14.79 14.02 2.30
C VAL A 642 -13.65 14.64 3.12
N ASN A 643 -13.81 15.88 3.60
CA ASN A 643 -12.81 16.53 4.47
C ASN A 643 -12.58 15.74 5.76
N ARG A 644 -13.65 15.31 6.44
CA ARG A 644 -13.57 14.50 7.67
C ARG A 644 -12.85 13.18 7.42
N HIS A 645 -13.16 12.48 6.34
CA HIS A 645 -12.53 11.21 5.98
C HIS A 645 -11.05 11.38 5.63
N LEU A 646 -10.68 12.40 4.85
CA LEU A 646 -9.27 12.72 4.55
C LEU A 646 -8.49 13.10 5.81
N ALA A 647 -9.08 13.87 6.74
CA ALA A 647 -8.47 14.23 8.01
C ALA A 647 -8.19 13.01 8.91
N THR A 648 -8.94 11.93 8.73
CA THR A 648 -8.79 10.66 9.46
C THR A 648 -8.13 9.54 8.65
N PHE A 649 -7.56 9.86 7.49
CA PHE A 649 -6.87 8.93 6.57
C PHE A 649 -7.78 7.80 6.04
N ARG A 650 -9.09 8.04 5.98
CA ARG A 650 -10.07 7.12 5.40
C ARG A 650 -10.31 7.44 3.92
N PHE A 651 -9.29 7.19 3.12
CA PHE A 651 -9.31 7.48 1.68
C PHE A 651 -10.42 6.71 0.95
N ASP A 652 -10.70 5.49 1.38
CA ASP A 652 -11.77 4.64 0.86
C ASP A 652 -13.15 5.26 1.07
N GLU A 653 -13.43 5.76 2.27
CA GLU A 653 -14.70 6.42 2.60
C GLU A 653 -14.83 7.77 1.89
N ALA A 654 -13.74 8.54 1.79
CA ALA A 654 -13.71 9.80 1.04
C ALA A 654 -14.02 9.57 -0.44
N ALA A 655 -13.38 8.60 -1.07
CA ALA A 655 -13.61 8.23 -2.47
C ALA A 655 -15.05 7.71 -2.68
N GLN A 656 -15.59 6.95 -1.73
CA GLN A 656 -16.94 6.41 -1.80
C GLN A 656 -18.01 7.50 -1.65
N ALA A 657 -17.82 8.44 -0.72
CA ALA A 657 -18.71 9.60 -0.57
C ALA A 657 -18.76 10.44 -1.86
N LEU A 658 -17.58 10.73 -2.42
CA LEU A 658 -17.47 11.44 -3.69
C LEU A 658 -18.12 10.68 -4.85
N TYR A 659 -17.88 9.38 -4.96
CA TYR A 659 -18.52 8.53 -5.98
C TYR A 659 -20.04 8.52 -5.83
N GLY A 660 -20.55 8.36 -4.61
CA GLY A 660 -21.98 8.34 -4.32
C GLY A 660 -22.67 9.63 -4.76
N PHE A 661 -22.09 10.77 -4.41
CA PHE A 661 -22.61 12.08 -4.83
C PHE A 661 -22.53 12.25 -6.36
N LEU A 662 -21.35 12.10 -6.95
CA LEU A 662 -21.17 12.38 -8.38
C LEU A 662 -21.96 11.43 -9.27
N TRP A 663 -21.93 10.13 -8.98
CA TRP A 663 -22.61 9.14 -9.83
C TRP A 663 -24.12 9.12 -9.61
N HIS A 664 -24.55 8.97 -8.36
CA HIS A 664 -25.95 8.67 -8.05
C HIS A 664 -26.80 9.89 -7.76
N GLU A 665 -26.22 10.96 -7.17
CA GLU A 665 -27.01 12.13 -6.79
C GLU A 665 -26.95 13.20 -7.88
N LEU A 666 -25.76 13.59 -8.34
CA LEU A 666 -25.62 14.59 -9.40
C LEU A 666 -26.01 14.03 -10.78
N CYS A 667 -25.34 12.95 -11.26
CA CYS A 667 -25.55 12.47 -12.63
C CYS A 667 -26.89 11.74 -12.83
N ASP A 668 -27.21 10.76 -11.98
CA ASP A 668 -28.42 9.95 -12.12
C ASP A 668 -29.66 10.61 -11.50
N GLY A 669 -29.45 11.55 -10.57
CA GLY A 669 -30.52 12.28 -9.87
C GLY A 669 -30.77 13.67 -10.44
N TYR A 670 -29.98 14.64 -9.98
CA TYR A 670 -30.23 16.06 -10.26
C TYR A 670 -30.28 16.40 -11.74
N LEU A 671 -29.27 15.93 -12.53
CA LEU A 671 -29.29 16.20 -13.98
C LEU A 671 -30.56 15.74 -14.66
N GLU A 672 -31.11 14.59 -14.27
CA GLU A 672 -32.36 14.09 -14.83
C GLU A 672 -33.58 14.90 -14.37
N MET A 673 -33.62 15.38 -13.12
CA MET A 673 -34.69 16.17 -12.54
C MET A 673 -34.81 17.56 -13.18
N VAL A 674 -33.69 18.19 -13.57
CA VAL A 674 -33.68 19.55 -14.11
C VAL A 674 -33.79 19.62 -15.66
N LYS A 675 -33.69 18.49 -16.37
CA LYS A 675 -33.84 18.46 -17.84
C LYS A 675 -35.12 19.13 -18.37
N PRO A 676 -36.32 18.95 -17.76
CA PRO A 676 -37.54 19.65 -18.21
C PRO A 676 -37.39 21.15 -18.12
N VAL A 677 -36.82 21.68 -17.00
CA VAL A 677 -36.59 23.11 -16.82
C VAL A 677 -35.58 23.64 -17.82
N LEU A 678 -34.45 23.00 -17.97
CA LEU A 678 -33.38 23.40 -18.90
C LEU A 678 -33.82 23.38 -20.37
N SER A 679 -34.74 22.48 -20.72
CA SER A 679 -35.31 22.39 -22.08
C SER A 679 -36.46 23.35 -22.35
N GLY A 680 -36.93 24.13 -21.36
CA GLY A 680 -38.04 25.05 -21.46
C GLY A 680 -39.41 24.38 -21.50
N ARG A 681 -39.49 23.10 -21.09
CA ARG A 681 -40.79 22.41 -20.96
C ARG A 681 -41.52 22.80 -19.68
N ASP A 682 -40.76 23.03 -18.61
CA ASP A 682 -41.25 23.40 -17.30
C ASP A 682 -40.49 24.64 -16.80
N GLY A 683 -41.17 25.50 -16.03
CA GLY A 683 -40.58 26.71 -15.47
C GLY A 683 -40.41 27.87 -16.47
N ASP A 684 -40.07 29.01 -15.93
CA ASP A 684 -39.84 30.27 -16.66
C ASP A 684 -38.33 30.50 -16.92
N ASP A 685 -37.97 31.69 -17.40
CA ASP A 685 -36.58 32.04 -17.69
C ASP A 685 -35.74 32.13 -16.41
N ASP A 686 -36.32 32.63 -15.31
CA ASP A 686 -35.65 32.74 -14.02
C ASP A 686 -35.32 31.34 -13.46
N ALA A 687 -36.25 30.41 -13.52
CA ALA A 687 -36.02 29.02 -13.12
C ALA A 687 -34.88 28.35 -13.95
N ARG A 688 -34.82 28.65 -15.27
CA ARG A 688 -33.73 28.15 -16.12
C ARG A 688 -32.37 28.75 -15.76
N GLU A 689 -32.31 30.06 -15.45
CA GLU A 689 -31.08 30.72 -15.03
C GLU A 689 -30.59 30.18 -13.69
N ILE A 690 -31.50 29.97 -12.74
CA ILE A 690 -31.21 29.35 -11.44
C ILE A 690 -30.64 27.93 -11.63
N ALA A 691 -31.37 27.07 -12.37
CA ALA A 691 -30.96 25.69 -12.61
C ALA A 691 -29.55 25.60 -13.26
N ARG A 692 -29.24 26.51 -14.20
CA ARG A 692 -27.88 26.61 -14.77
C ARG A 692 -26.86 27.07 -13.75
N GLY A 693 -27.18 28.04 -12.90
CA GLY A 693 -26.32 28.50 -11.81
C GLY A 693 -26.00 27.37 -10.80
N VAL A 694 -27.02 26.59 -10.42
CA VAL A 694 -26.84 25.42 -9.54
C VAL A 694 -25.96 24.35 -10.22
N LEU A 695 -26.16 24.09 -11.52
CA LEU A 695 -25.30 23.18 -12.28
C LEU A 695 -23.83 23.63 -12.32
N GLU A 696 -23.58 24.93 -12.53
CA GLU A 696 -22.24 25.50 -12.51
C GLU A 696 -21.60 25.31 -11.12
N HIS A 697 -22.34 25.68 -10.06
CA HIS A 697 -21.85 25.55 -8.68
C HIS A 697 -21.53 24.10 -8.33
N CYS A 698 -22.44 23.17 -8.63
CA CYS A 698 -22.21 21.74 -8.41
C CYS A 698 -21.02 21.21 -9.22
N LEU A 699 -20.83 21.65 -10.47
CA LEU A 699 -19.67 21.23 -11.26
C LEU A 699 -18.36 21.75 -10.68
N VAL A 700 -18.30 23.03 -10.33
CA VAL A 700 -17.11 23.69 -9.75
C VAL A 700 -16.66 22.97 -8.49
N ASP A 701 -17.55 22.78 -7.52
CA ASP A 701 -17.21 22.17 -6.24
C ASP A 701 -16.94 20.67 -6.40
N SER A 702 -17.64 19.99 -7.31
CA SER A 702 -17.37 18.59 -7.65
C SER A 702 -15.97 18.39 -8.23
N LEU A 703 -15.52 19.28 -9.12
CA LEU A 703 -14.18 19.23 -9.68
C LEU A 703 -13.11 19.46 -8.61
N ALA A 704 -13.36 20.42 -7.71
CA ALA A 704 -12.45 20.71 -6.60
C ALA A 704 -12.37 19.52 -5.62
N LEU A 705 -13.52 18.94 -5.23
CA LEU A 705 -13.56 17.75 -4.36
C LEU A 705 -12.89 16.53 -4.98
N ALA A 706 -13.01 16.35 -6.30
CA ALA A 706 -12.45 15.23 -7.04
C ALA A 706 -10.96 15.40 -7.38
N HIS A 707 -10.43 16.64 -7.38
CA HIS A 707 -9.08 16.93 -7.85
C HIS A 707 -7.97 16.17 -7.13
N PRO A 708 -7.97 15.97 -5.80
CA PRO A 708 -6.95 15.13 -5.16
C PRO A 708 -6.92 13.69 -5.67
N PHE A 709 -8.05 13.16 -6.08
CA PHE A 709 -8.22 11.78 -6.56
C PHE A 709 -7.97 11.62 -8.05
N MET A 710 -8.50 12.55 -8.85
CA MET A 710 -8.47 12.54 -10.32
C MET A 710 -7.99 13.88 -10.88
N PRO A 711 -6.71 14.24 -10.66
CA PRO A 711 -6.21 15.58 -10.94
C PRO A 711 -6.26 15.99 -12.42
N PHE A 712 -6.01 15.07 -13.34
CA PHE A 712 -5.90 15.39 -14.76
C PHE A 712 -7.26 15.67 -15.40
N LEU A 713 -8.22 14.80 -15.17
CA LEU A 713 -9.61 14.96 -15.66
C LEU A 713 -10.21 16.26 -15.15
N THR A 714 -10.03 16.53 -13.86
CA THR A 714 -10.65 17.69 -13.22
C THR A 714 -10.01 18.99 -13.68
N GLU A 715 -8.69 19.02 -13.89
CA GLU A 715 -8.01 20.19 -14.44
C GLU A 715 -8.42 20.45 -15.89
N GLU A 716 -8.53 19.40 -16.73
CA GLU A 716 -8.96 19.54 -18.12
C GLU A 716 -10.38 20.13 -18.23
N ILE A 717 -11.29 19.70 -17.38
CA ILE A 717 -12.66 20.26 -17.34
C ILE A 717 -12.64 21.70 -16.82
N TRP A 718 -11.84 21.98 -15.78
CA TRP A 718 -11.72 23.30 -15.17
C TRP A 718 -11.22 24.35 -16.18
N GLU A 719 -10.25 24.01 -17.02
CA GLU A 719 -9.74 24.89 -18.09
C GLU A 719 -10.87 25.38 -19.03
N LYS A 720 -11.88 24.53 -19.27
CA LYS A 720 -13.00 24.85 -20.15
C LYS A 720 -14.09 25.70 -19.48
N LEU A 721 -14.02 25.88 -18.16
CA LEU A 721 -14.98 26.72 -17.43
C LEU A 721 -14.60 28.20 -17.64
N THR A 722 -15.43 28.91 -18.41
CA THR A 722 -15.21 30.32 -18.75
C THR A 722 -15.17 31.23 -17.50
N GLY A 723 -14.12 32.05 -17.39
CA GLY A 723 -13.97 33.03 -16.31
C GLY A 723 -13.38 32.48 -15.00
N ARG A 724 -12.89 31.23 -14.99
CA ARG A 724 -12.15 30.69 -13.83
C ARG A 724 -10.66 31.05 -13.95
N PRO A 725 -10.11 31.84 -13.00
CA PRO A 725 -8.71 32.20 -13.02
C PRO A 725 -7.83 31.05 -12.49
N GLY A 726 -6.66 30.87 -13.09
CA GLY A 726 -5.65 29.94 -12.62
C GLY A 726 -5.97 28.47 -12.80
N THR A 727 -5.18 27.63 -12.16
CA THR A 727 -5.30 26.18 -12.16
C THR A 727 -6.06 25.68 -10.93
N LEU A 728 -6.74 24.54 -11.05
CA LEU A 728 -7.55 23.94 -9.97
C LEU A 728 -6.71 23.51 -8.77
N ILE A 729 -5.48 23.08 -8.99
CA ILE A 729 -4.56 22.60 -7.94
C ILE A 729 -4.29 23.63 -6.81
N VAL A 730 -4.51 24.92 -7.06
CA VAL A 730 -4.36 26.00 -6.06
C VAL A 730 -5.67 26.71 -5.77
N SER A 731 -6.80 26.23 -6.29
CA SER A 731 -8.12 26.75 -5.99
C SER A 731 -8.59 26.29 -4.61
N PRO A 732 -9.45 27.05 -3.90
CA PRO A 732 -9.97 26.67 -2.60
C PRO A 732 -10.70 25.31 -2.62
N TYR A 733 -10.44 24.46 -1.62
CA TYR A 733 -11.14 23.19 -1.44
C TYR A 733 -12.49 23.43 -0.75
N PRO A 734 -13.61 22.85 -1.25
CA PRO A 734 -14.91 22.99 -0.60
C PRO A 734 -14.91 22.30 0.77
N GLU A 735 -15.35 23.02 1.81
CA GLU A 735 -15.45 22.48 3.17
C GLU A 735 -16.86 22.07 3.56
N GLY A 736 -17.86 22.46 2.76
CA GLY A 736 -19.27 22.35 3.04
C GLY A 736 -19.81 23.62 3.71
N ASP A 737 -20.94 24.12 3.22
CA ASP A 737 -21.61 25.32 3.77
C ASP A 737 -22.90 24.91 4.51
N PRO A 738 -22.98 25.08 5.85
CA PRO A 738 -24.17 24.76 6.61
C PRO A 738 -25.42 25.51 6.16
N ALA A 739 -25.29 26.65 5.48
CA ALA A 739 -26.42 27.43 4.97
C ALA A 739 -27.23 26.69 3.87
N TRP A 740 -26.58 25.73 3.17
CA TRP A 740 -27.24 24.91 2.14
C TRP A 740 -27.93 23.67 2.70
N LEU A 741 -27.78 23.34 3.99
CA LEU A 741 -28.37 22.12 4.54
C LEU A 741 -29.91 22.25 4.60
N ASP A 742 -30.60 21.34 3.91
CA ASP A 742 -32.07 21.25 3.89
C ASP A 742 -32.53 19.79 4.10
N PRO A 743 -32.63 19.33 5.36
CA PRO A 743 -33.10 17.98 5.66
C PRO A 743 -34.52 17.69 5.17
N GLY A 744 -35.36 18.75 4.97
CA GLY A 744 -36.69 18.62 4.40
C GLY A 744 -36.64 18.25 2.92
N ALA A 745 -35.83 18.95 2.13
CA ALA A 745 -35.60 18.64 0.74
C ALA A 745 -34.94 17.25 0.54
N GLU A 746 -34.02 16.87 1.43
CA GLU A 746 -33.39 15.54 1.38
C GLU A 746 -34.44 14.43 1.58
N ARG A 747 -35.31 14.52 2.59
CA ARG A 747 -36.36 13.51 2.84
C ARG A 747 -37.36 13.45 1.68
N ALA A 748 -37.77 14.60 1.13
CA ALA A 748 -38.71 14.64 0.02
C ALA A 748 -38.13 13.97 -1.24
N VAL A 749 -36.87 14.26 -1.60
CA VAL A 749 -36.25 13.65 -2.77
C VAL A 749 -35.91 12.17 -2.52
N GLU A 750 -35.57 11.76 -1.31
CA GLU A 750 -35.41 10.36 -0.97
C GLU A 750 -36.69 9.55 -1.18
N ARG A 751 -37.85 10.10 -0.74
CA ARG A 751 -39.16 9.52 -1.00
C ARG A 751 -39.46 9.45 -2.51
N LEU A 752 -39.19 10.53 -3.27
CA LEU A 752 -39.30 10.54 -4.73
C LEU A 752 -38.47 9.41 -5.36
N ARG A 753 -37.24 9.29 -5.00
CA ARG A 753 -36.31 8.25 -5.52
C ARG A 753 -36.79 6.84 -5.20
N ALA A 754 -37.29 6.61 -3.98
CA ALA A 754 -37.87 5.34 -3.58
C ALA A 754 -39.08 4.97 -4.44
N LEU A 755 -40.01 5.90 -4.68
CA LEU A 755 -41.17 5.70 -5.54
C LEU A 755 -40.77 5.42 -7.00
N VAL A 756 -39.83 6.21 -7.57
CA VAL A 756 -39.30 5.99 -8.92
C VAL A 756 -38.62 4.61 -9.04
N THR A 757 -37.84 4.24 -8.05
CA THR A 757 -37.14 2.93 -8.01
C THR A 757 -38.16 1.80 -7.96
N ARG A 758 -39.21 1.91 -7.14
CA ARG A 758 -40.28 0.91 -7.07
C ARG A 758 -41.00 0.73 -8.40
N VAL A 759 -41.28 1.84 -9.09
CA VAL A 759 -41.90 1.79 -10.45
C VAL A 759 -40.96 1.11 -11.45
N ARG A 760 -39.67 1.40 -11.39
CA ARG A 760 -38.67 0.75 -12.28
C ARG A 760 -38.57 -0.74 -12.00
N ASN A 761 -38.53 -1.14 -10.72
CA ASN A 761 -38.53 -2.56 -10.31
C ASN A 761 -39.81 -3.28 -10.78
N PHE A 762 -40.95 -2.67 -10.64
CA PHE A 762 -42.20 -3.21 -11.16
C PHE A 762 -42.15 -3.51 -12.67
N ARG A 763 -41.55 -2.59 -13.47
CA ARG A 763 -41.31 -2.89 -14.89
C ARG A 763 -40.38 -4.08 -15.10
N GLY A 764 -39.30 -4.19 -14.33
CA GLY A 764 -38.39 -5.34 -14.38
C GLY A 764 -39.09 -6.65 -14.00
N GLU A 765 -39.85 -6.64 -12.91
CA GLU A 765 -40.61 -7.80 -12.42
C GLU A 765 -41.62 -8.26 -13.48
N ARG A 766 -42.24 -7.33 -14.14
CA ARG A 766 -43.23 -7.60 -15.21
C ARG A 766 -42.59 -7.79 -16.60
N ARG A 767 -41.26 -7.61 -16.72
CA ARG A 767 -40.46 -7.69 -17.97
C ARG A 767 -41.06 -6.79 -19.11
N VAL A 768 -41.56 -5.66 -18.73
CA VAL A 768 -42.01 -4.65 -19.72
C VAL A 768 -40.92 -3.66 -20.03
N SER A 769 -41.03 -2.94 -21.15
CA SER A 769 -40.02 -1.95 -21.55
C SER A 769 -39.79 -0.92 -20.44
N PRO A 770 -38.54 -0.48 -20.22
CA PRO A 770 -38.27 0.65 -19.31
C PRO A 770 -39.02 1.94 -19.65
N THR A 771 -39.49 2.07 -20.89
CA THR A 771 -40.28 3.21 -21.38
C THR A 771 -41.79 3.00 -21.30
N GLU A 772 -42.25 1.82 -20.91
CA GLU A 772 -43.66 1.51 -20.79
C GLU A 772 -44.31 2.36 -19.72
N PRO A 773 -45.42 3.08 -20.04
CA PRO A 773 -46.16 3.84 -19.05
C PRO A 773 -46.80 2.95 -17.98
N VAL A 774 -46.78 3.39 -16.71
CA VAL A 774 -47.35 2.69 -15.54
C VAL A 774 -48.33 3.62 -14.83
N ALA A 775 -49.40 3.06 -14.30
CA ALA A 775 -50.30 3.76 -13.39
C ALA A 775 -49.81 3.56 -11.94
N LEU A 776 -49.74 4.65 -11.19
CA LEU A 776 -49.36 4.66 -9.76
C LEU A 776 -50.50 5.28 -8.94
N SER A 777 -50.98 4.57 -7.93
CA SER A 777 -51.85 5.14 -6.88
C SER A 777 -51.07 5.18 -5.57
N VAL A 778 -51.29 6.21 -4.76
CA VAL A 778 -50.60 6.41 -3.46
C VAL A 778 -51.66 6.71 -2.41
N GLU A 779 -51.71 5.89 -1.37
CA GLU A 779 -52.56 6.11 -0.19
C GLU A 779 -51.66 6.60 0.94
N ALA A 780 -51.87 7.84 1.35
CA ALA A 780 -51.03 8.55 2.32
C ALA A 780 -51.88 9.43 3.23
N SER A 781 -51.33 9.86 4.36
CA SER A 781 -51.92 10.83 5.26
C SER A 781 -52.08 12.21 4.59
N PRO A 782 -52.98 13.09 5.07
CA PRO A 782 -53.15 14.41 4.48
C PRO A 782 -51.86 15.25 4.36
N GLU A 783 -50.95 15.13 5.33
CA GLU A 783 -49.65 15.82 5.34
C GLU A 783 -48.71 15.24 4.24
N GLU A 784 -48.69 13.94 4.12
CA GLU A 784 -47.88 13.25 3.08
C GLU A 784 -48.45 13.46 1.68
N VAL A 785 -49.75 13.58 1.54
CA VAL A 785 -50.40 13.91 0.28
C VAL A 785 -49.92 15.26 -0.26
N GLU A 786 -49.80 16.28 0.57
CA GLU A 786 -49.32 17.61 0.16
C GLU A 786 -47.86 17.56 -0.29
N GLU A 787 -47.02 16.86 0.48
CA GLU A 787 -45.60 16.63 0.12
C GLU A 787 -45.49 15.88 -1.22
N ILE A 788 -46.17 14.72 -1.35
CA ILE A 788 -46.10 13.90 -2.57
C ILE A 788 -46.75 14.65 -3.78
N ARG A 789 -47.74 15.49 -3.56
CA ARG A 789 -48.32 16.34 -4.60
C ARG A 789 -47.29 17.32 -5.16
N SER A 790 -46.43 17.87 -4.30
CA SER A 790 -45.32 18.73 -4.75
C SER A 790 -44.31 18.00 -5.62
N LEU A 791 -44.19 16.69 -5.43
CA LEU A 791 -43.28 15.80 -6.18
C LEU A 791 -43.87 15.25 -7.47
N GLU A 792 -45.21 15.40 -7.69
CA GLU A 792 -45.92 14.79 -8.81
C GLU A 792 -45.30 15.10 -10.18
N PRO A 793 -44.93 16.35 -10.54
CA PRO A 793 -44.31 16.64 -11.82
C PRO A 793 -43.03 15.85 -12.07
N LEU A 794 -42.16 15.81 -11.07
CA LEU A 794 -40.90 15.05 -11.11
C LEU A 794 -41.14 13.54 -11.16
N LEU A 795 -42.10 13.03 -10.38
CA LEU A 795 -42.49 11.64 -10.36
C LEU A 795 -43.00 11.16 -11.71
N ARG A 796 -43.88 11.94 -12.33
CA ARG A 796 -44.39 11.68 -13.69
C ARG A 796 -43.28 11.64 -14.72
N HIS A 797 -42.35 12.59 -14.65
CA HIS A 797 -41.22 12.67 -15.57
C HIS A 797 -40.23 11.48 -15.38
N LEU A 798 -39.75 11.27 -14.17
CA LEU A 798 -38.68 10.27 -13.88
C LEU A 798 -39.19 8.83 -13.95
N ALA A 799 -40.46 8.61 -13.53
CA ALA A 799 -41.08 7.29 -13.53
C ALA A 799 -41.88 6.99 -14.80
N ARG A 800 -42.04 7.98 -15.70
CA ARG A 800 -42.87 7.88 -16.92
C ARG A 800 -44.25 7.29 -16.63
N LEU A 801 -44.99 7.97 -15.71
CA LEU A 801 -46.31 7.52 -15.32
C LEU A 801 -47.35 7.89 -16.39
N ALA A 802 -48.25 6.93 -16.72
CA ALA A 802 -49.45 7.18 -17.50
C ALA A 802 -50.49 7.91 -16.65
N GLU A 803 -50.69 7.40 -15.44
CA GLU A 803 -51.65 7.94 -14.49
C GLU A 803 -50.98 8.03 -13.09
N PHE A 804 -51.33 9.08 -12.38
CA PHE A 804 -50.96 9.23 -10.96
C PHE A 804 -52.21 9.71 -10.20
N ARG A 805 -52.56 9.05 -9.10
CA ARG A 805 -53.70 9.41 -8.29
C ARG A 805 -53.46 9.17 -6.81
N PHE A 806 -54.09 9.96 -5.97
CA PHE A 806 -54.17 9.70 -4.52
C PHE A 806 -55.39 8.84 -4.22
N GLY A 807 -55.24 7.89 -3.31
CA GLY A 807 -56.27 6.98 -2.84
C GLY A 807 -55.82 5.52 -2.83
N PRO A 808 -56.67 4.60 -2.37
CA PRO A 808 -56.34 3.20 -2.25
C PRO A 808 -55.96 2.57 -3.60
N PRO A 809 -55.12 1.54 -3.57
CA PRO A 809 -54.77 0.78 -4.78
C PRO A 809 -56.00 0.24 -5.49
N THR A 810 -56.06 0.35 -6.83
CA THR A 810 -57.13 -0.24 -7.65
C THR A 810 -57.14 -1.74 -7.62
N ASP A 811 -58.28 -2.35 -7.89
CA ASP A 811 -58.38 -3.80 -8.06
C ASP A 811 -57.45 -4.28 -9.18
N GLY A 812 -56.66 -5.30 -8.90
CA GLY A 812 -55.66 -5.86 -9.80
C GLY A 812 -54.31 -5.08 -9.84
N ALA A 813 -54.14 -4.01 -9.06
CA ALA A 813 -52.84 -3.36 -8.89
C ALA A 813 -51.96 -4.15 -7.94
N GLN A 814 -50.69 -4.24 -8.27
CA GLN A 814 -49.67 -4.76 -7.34
C GLN A 814 -49.47 -3.79 -6.19
N LYS A 815 -49.79 -4.22 -4.98
CA LYS A 815 -49.70 -3.41 -3.74
C LYS A 815 -48.32 -3.54 -3.13
N ASP A 816 -47.79 -2.43 -2.58
CA ASP A 816 -46.55 -2.39 -1.86
C ASP A 816 -46.54 -1.22 -0.84
N ILE A 817 -45.55 -1.16 0.04
CA ILE A 817 -45.32 -0.04 0.95
C ILE A 817 -43.94 0.56 0.62
N VAL A 818 -43.91 1.85 0.29
CA VAL A 818 -42.71 2.58 -0.09
C VAL A 818 -42.56 3.81 0.79
N SER A 819 -41.48 3.91 1.54
CA SER A 819 -41.22 5.04 2.46
C SER A 819 -42.43 5.38 3.37
N GLY A 820 -43.11 4.34 3.88
CA GLY A 820 -44.22 4.45 4.80
C GLY A 820 -45.60 4.63 4.16
N VAL A 821 -45.70 4.88 2.85
CA VAL A 821 -46.96 5.02 2.16
C VAL A 821 -47.35 3.80 1.35
N ALA A 822 -48.66 3.45 1.34
CA ALA A 822 -49.15 2.35 0.53
C ALA A 822 -49.25 2.75 -0.93
N VAL A 823 -48.70 1.91 -1.83
CA VAL A 823 -48.70 2.20 -3.30
C VAL A 823 -49.36 1.05 -4.05
N GLY A 824 -50.05 1.41 -5.13
CA GLY A 824 -50.60 0.47 -6.10
C GLY A 824 -50.04 0.71 -7.50
N LEU A 825 -49.47 -0.35 -8.11
CA LEU A 825 -48.87 -0.28 -9.43
C LEU A 825 -49.62 -1.14 -10.42
N ALA A 826 -49.99 -0.56 -11.56
CA ALA A 826 -50.72 -1.26 -12.62
C ALA A 826 -50.22 -0.90 -14.02
N LEU A 827 -50.33 -1.84 -14.98
CA LEU A 827 -50.19 -1.49 -16.39
C LEU A 827 -51.50 -0.87 -16.91
N PRO A 828 -51.44 0.07 -17.88
CA PRO A 828 -52.63 0.66 -18.48
C PRO A 828 -53.61 -0.39 -19.04
N ALA A 829 -54.91 -0.11 -18.91
CA ALA A 829 -55.96 -1.01 -19.37
C ALA A 829 -55.80 -1.33 -20.87
N GLY A 830 -55.71 -2.62 -21.20
CA GLY A 830 -55.45 -3.13 -22.56
C GLY A 830 -54.20 -4.03 -22.65
N LYS A 831 -53.24 -3.92 -21.73
CA LYS A 831 -52.08 -4.82 -21.65
C LYS A 831 -52.14 -5.80 -20.49
N ALA A 832 -53.03 -5.59 -19.53
CA ALA A 832 -53.22 -6.50 -18.40
C ALA A 832 -53.65 -7.91 -18.84
N ALA A 833 -54.35 -8.05 -19.96
CA ALA A 833 -54.74 -9.35 -20.53
C ALA A 833 -53.56 -10.11 -21.12
N THR A 834 -52.65 -9.43 -21.78
CA THR A 834 -51.40 -10.02 -22.35
C THR A 834 -50.43 -10.45 -21.25
N ASP A 835 -50.49 -9.79 -20.10
CA ASP A 835 -49.62 -10.12 -18.96
C ASP A 835 -50.10 -11.38 -18.24
N ARG A 836 -51.40 -11.61 -18.09
CA ARG A 836 -51.97 -12.83 -17.55
C ARG A 836 -51.59 -14.08 -18.37
N GLU A 837 -51.68 -13.96 -19.72
CA GLU A 837 -51.19 -15.06 -20.60
C GLU A 837 -49.69 -15.24 -20.52
N SER A 838 -48.90 -14.21 -20.31
CA SER A 838 -47.46 -14.27 -20.10
C SER A 838 -47.09 -14.94 -18.78
N VAL A 839 -47.78 -14.60 -17.68
CA VAL A 839 -47.60 -15.21 -16.36
C VAL A 839 -48.01 -16.70 -16.40
N ALA A 840 -49.15 -17.02 -17.06
CA ALA A 840 -49.61 -18.40 -17.24
C ALA A 840 -48.59 -19.23 -18.04
N ARG A 841 -48.03 -18.72 -19.12
CA ARG A 841 -46.97 -19.38 -19.90
C ARG A 841 -45.69 -19.63 -19.06
N ARG A 842 -45.29 -18.66 -18.22
CA ARG A 842 -44.15 -18.79 -17.33
C ARG A 842 -44.37 -19.77 -16.22
N LEU A 843 -45.56 -19.80 -15.64
CA LEU A 843 -45.95 -20.78 -14.65
C LEU A 843 -45.81 -22.21 -15.23
N SER A 844 -46.38 -22.42 -16.44
CA SER A 844 -46.27 -23.69 -17.17
C SER A 844 -44.81 -24.07 -17.50
N GLN A 845 -43.98 -23.11 -17.83
CA GLN A 845 -42.55 -23.36 -18.10
C GLN A 845 -41.78 -23.75 -16.82
N VAL A 846 -42.01 -23.01 -15.72
CA VAL A 846 -41.42 -23.34 -14.41
C VAL A 846 -41.88 -24.68 -13.89
N GLU A 847 -43.15 -25.01 -14.06
CA GLU A 847 -43.70 -26.33 -13.71
C GLU A 847 -43.08 -27.47 -14.55
N GLY A 848 -42.82 -27.22 -15.83
CA GLY A 848 -42.08 -28.18 -16.68
C GLY A 848 -40.63 -28.37 -16.18
N GLU A 849 -39.88 -27.29 -15.86
CA GLU A 849 -38.53 -27.40 -15.33
C GLU A 849 -38.51 -28.10 -13.96
N ILE A 850 -39.48 -27.85 -13.08
CA ILE A 850 -39.65 -28.56 -11.80
C ILE A 850 -39.87 -30.05 -12.04
N GLY A 851 -40.75 -30.40 -12.98
CA GLY A 851 -41.00 -31.79 -13.36
C GLY A 851 -39.75 -32.52 -13.84
N GLU A 852 -38.97 -31.90 -14.71
CA GLU A 852 -37.73 -32.48 -15.23
C GLU A 852 -36.68 -32.68 -14.13
N LEU A 853 -36.47 -31.68 -13.28
CA LEU A 853 -35.47 -31.76 -12.20
C LEU A 853 -35.91 -32.73 -11.10
N SER A 854 -37.20 -32.77 -10.80
CA SER A 854 -37.76 -33.75 -9.85
C SER A 854 -37.62 -35.19 -10.34
N ALA A 855 -37.95 -35.44 -11.63
CA ALA A 855 -37.74 -36.72 -12.27
C ALA A 855 -36.26 -37.13 -12.26
N LYS A 856 -35.38 -36.21 -12.48
CA LYS A 856 -33.92 -36.41 -12.46
C LYS A 856 -33.42 -36.78 -11.07
N LEU A 857 -33.93 -36.12 -10.02
CA LEU A 857 -33.60 -36.40 -8.63
C LEU A 857 -34.28 -37.68 -8.07
N GLN A 858 -35.35 -38.19 -8.72
CA GLN A 858 -35.98 -39.48 -8.41
C GLN A 858 -35.31 -40.65 -9.15
N ASN A 859 -34.44 -40.39 -10.12
CA ASN A 859 -33.75 -41.45 -10.87
C ASN A 859 -32.57 -42.00 -10.06
N PRO A 860 -32.62 -43.27 -9.58
CA PRO A 860 -31.53 -43.87 -8.81
C PRO A 860 -30.18 -43.88 -9.54
N ALA A 861 -30.21 -44.11 -10.86
CA ALA A 861 -28.99 -44.15 -11.66
C ALA A 861 -28.30 -42.77 -11.78
N PHE A 862 -29.06 -41.69 -11.65
CA PHE A 862 -28.47 -40.33 -11.57
C PHE A 862 -27.85 -40.07 -10.18
N LEU A 863 -28.52 -40.46 -9.10
CA LEU A 863 -28.03 -40.28 -7.73
C LEU A 863 -26.76 -41.08 -7.44
N GLU A 864 -26.61 -42.26 -8.05
CA GLU A 864 -25.43 -43.12 -7.91
C GLU A 864 -24.22 -42.69 -8.77
N ARG A 865 -24.46 -42.09 -9.94
CA ARG A 865 -23.38 -41.76 -10.90
C ARG A 865 -22.97 -40.29 -10.96
N ALA A 866 -23.82 -39.38 -10.52
CA ALA A 866 -23.51 -37.97 -10.53
C ALA A 866 -22.62 -37.58 -9.34
N PRO A 867 -21.62 -36.70 -9.55
CA PRO A 867 -20.86 -36.12 -8.45
C PRO A 867 -21.77 -35.45 -7.42
N GLY A 868 -21.40 -35.50 -6.12
CA GLY A 868 -22.24 -35.03 -5.02
C GLY A 868 -22.56 -33.51 -5.14
N ASP A 869 -21.66 -32.71 -5.66
CA ASP A 869 -21.85 -31.29 -5.92
C ASP A 869 -22.90 -31.00 -7.02
N VAL A 870 -23.00 -31.89 -8.02
CA VAL A 870 -23.99 -31.80 -9.09
C VAL A 870 -25.39 -32.12 -8.55
N VAL A 871 -25.50 -33.14 -7.68
CA VAL A 871 -26.76 -33.48 -7.04
C VAL A 871 -27.24 -32.34 -6.13
N GLU A 872 -26.35 -31.78 -5.33
CA GLU A 872 -26.69 -30.65 -4.44
C GLU A 872 -27.07 -29.38 -5.23
N LYS A 873 -26.37 -29.09 -6.30
CA LYS A 873 -26.71 -27.99 -7.23
C LYS A 873 -28.09 -28.18 -7.86
N THR A 874 -28.43 -29.41 -8.22
CA THR A 874 -29.74 -29.73 -8.80
C THR A 874 -30.86 -29.59 -7.75
N ARG A 875 -30.62 -29.99 -6.48
CA ARG A 875 -31.58 -29.81 -5.36
C ARG A 875 -31.78 -28.30 -5.05
N ARG A 876 -30.72 -27.53 -5.04
CA ARG A 876 -30.82 -26.09 -4.82
C ARG A 876 -31.61 -25.41 -5.93
N ARG A 877 -31.35 -25.77 -7.18
CA ARG A 877 -32.10 -25.26 -8.33
C ARG A 877 -33.58 -25.61 -8.29
N LEU A 878 -33.91 -26.81 -7.83
CA LEU A 878 -35.30 -27.22 -7.64
C LEU A 878 -36.02 -26.36 -6.60
N ARG A 879 -35.39 -26.08 -5.44
CA ARG A 879 -35.95 -25.16 -4.41
C ARG A 879 -36.19 -23.77 -4.94
N GLU A 880 -35.21 -23.20 -5.67
CA GLU A 880 -35.34 -21.89 -6.30
C GLU A 880 -36.52 -21.79 -7.28
N LEU A 881 -36.76 -22.88 -8.03
CA LEU A 881 -37.90 -22.97 -8.97
C LEU A 881 -39.24 -23.14 -8.26
N GLU A 882 -39.29 -23.86 -7.15
CA GLU A 882 -40.49 -24.04 -6.32
C GLU A 882 -40.91 -22.73 -5.66
N GLU A 883 -39.95 -21.97 -5.10
CA GLU A 883 -40.17 -20.62 -4.59
C GLU A 883 -40.69 -19.68 -5.70
N ARG A 884 -40.11 -19.78 -6.89
CA ARG A 884 -40.52 -18.98 -8.07
C ARG A 884 -41.92 -19.39 -8.56
N ARG A 885 -42.26 -20.67 -8.50
CA ARG A 885 -43.64 -21.16 -8.81
C ARG A 885 -44.67 -20.58 -7.83
N ALA A 886 -44.32 -20.58 -6.51
CA ALA A 886 -45.21 -20.03 -5.48
C ALA A 886 -45.47 -18.54 -5.73
N ALA A 887 -44.38 -17.77 -6.01
CA ALA A 887 -44.47 -16.35 -6.33
C ALA A 887 -45.30 -16.03 -7.62
N LEU A 888 -45.15 -16.88 -8.67
CA LEU A 888 -45.92 -16.74 -9.93
C LEU A 888 -47.38 -17.22 -9.75
N GLY A 889 -47.63 -18.20 -8.91
CA GLY A 889 -49.00 -18.70 -8.59
C GLY A 889 -49.81 -17.67 -7.83
N THR A 890 -49.19 -16.93 -6.90
CA THR A 890 -49.83 -15.79 -6.22
C THR A 890 -50.15 -14.68 -7.21
N ALA A 891 -49.23 -14.36 -8.12
CA ALA A 891 -49.42 -13.37 -9.17
C ALA A 891 -50.42 -13.75 -10.28
N ALA A 892 -50.74 -15.06 -10.42
CA ALA A 892 -51.75 -15.58 -11.36
C ALA A 892 -53.15 -15.60 -10.76
N SER A 893 -53.25 -15.65 -9.42
CA SER A 893 -54.53 -15.64 -8.69
C SER A 893 -54.97 -14.21 -8.29
N GLU A 894 -54.06 -13.22 -8.36
CA GLU A 894 -54.37 -11.81 -8.29
C GLU A 894 -54.61 -11.24 -9.71
#